data_e044fd615436a91cb316fc6fe2abb9a9
#
_entry.id   e044fd615436a91cb316fc6fe2abb9a9
#
_cell.length_a   1.000
_cell.length_b   1.000
_cell.length_c   1.000
_cell.angle_alpha   90.00
_cell.angle_beta   90.00
_cell.angle_gamma   90.00
#
_symmetry.space_group_name_H-M   'P 1'
#
loop_
_entity.id
_entity.type
_entity.pdbx_description
1 polymer ?
#
loop_
_entity_poly.entity_id
_entity_poly.type
_entity_poly.pdbx_seq_one_letter_code
_entity_poly.pdbx_strand_id
1 'polypeptide(L)'
;MLTGVQDRWLEKLIASIFLVSKIAFSQESILYHVPPENVSSGESAKIIVSLFSDSRVLEAKLFVRSTNSLNYIEEDLSFTGSSWQFTIPGDRVTQSGLEYAIVIRLDDGSTLAFPRGDPLKNPYNFVIGPPKKRARSFERRKSYFQDSKDFQTKDFLVLSPEPGATITPGDELIAVSFFNIPDIDTTSIRITIDGEDYTSLASIGGGIISLIPGAQEPGPHSIIVESMTKYDQPIQPLSWMFNTDKGEWSIMDEISYNGKIDGRASSQASGEQIVAYSEINSKFNLDLKWAGFKGTARLNTRESPFAQPLNRFSGNLYFGRYLNLYTGDFYPSLSQFTIDGRRVRGMGVDIDLKWFKLQSVSGELNSPVQRMGGVNGGLSLMSNETAIDSASGNPIFFLERTGYTFKRNISAMRFSGELLSKFKFGIHYLKAKDDLGSVDRTIDNYGTFNVDSSAYAGFAMDIPTGNYTYDQFLQVSQDNNALVDLVETKWNYRDPEDNLVVGFDLGAIMDQRRLDFTFTWNMSFFNRDIWDGPMSLREMDLALDDSLDGIIGRQYDDNGVVIQGGLIETNDLPDPAGFSDIFTVNINMAPLVPIDVLSIEEHPIATIVNMPSSAFNMKLVGNYPLSKFVVEYRQVGPEFISLGNPFLASNIREFLITNRMALLDAKLMLTTGFKHRDNKILETVANPLNTNTVTLNLSFLPGAGAPSYVLNIQSIGKNNEKEDLDKIGESFVDNRDDNRATNVLLSLNYPVTFRTIKHNLVLNYNSVTNTDKLLADRAPGYFFSGSDSKSITLSIASRFQSSLRTMLNVSSMDLLIPSLDMVGNTIKNTISWKTLGLNGKYSLPKNKINLTGGFSYIRNKSLTTVSSIFDFRAGADYQLRQDIVLAFSGQLQAVINETSKEFKLNTSGILMSFRYNF
;
A
#
# COMPACT_ATOMS: atom_id res chain seq x y z
N MET A 1 -0.71 60.21 -8.83
CA MET A 1 0.46 59.61 -8.16
C MET A 1 0.14 59.21 -6.72
N LEU A 2 -0.92 58.44 -6.51
CA LEU A 2 -1.29 57.97 -5.17
C LEU A 2 -1.96 56.56 -5.19
N THR A 3 -1.78 55.78 -6.27
CA THR A 3 -2.33 54.43 -6.41
C THR A 3 -1.30 53.30 -6.46
N GLY A 4 0.00 53.62 -6.37
CA GLY A 4 1.06 52.61 -6.50
C GLY A 4 1.74 52.16 -5.19
N VAL A 5 1.32 52.68 -4.02
CA VAL A 5 1.98 52.38 -2.73
C VAL A 5 1.14 51.43 -1.87
N GLN A 6 -0.17 51.30 -2.13
CA GLN A 6 -1.04 50.44 -1.36
C GLN A 6 -0.92 48.96 -1.76
N ASP A 7 -0.60 48.64 -3.02
CA ASP A 7 -0.52 47.23 -3.47
C ASP A 7 0.73 46.51 -2.96
N ARG A 8 1.85 47.22 -2.81
CA ARG A 8 3.09 46.63 -2.29
C ARG A 8 3.04 46.32 -0.78
N TRP A 9 2.19 47.04 -0.03
CA TRP A 9 2.01 46.75 1.40
C TRP A 9 1.14 45.52 1.63
N LEU A 10 0.13 45.34 0.80
CA LEU A 10 -0.76 44.19 0.85
C LEU A 10 -0.03 42.88 0.45
N GLU A 11 0.81 42.95 -0.60
CA GLU A 11 1.66 41.81 -0.98
C GLU A 11 2.67 41.44 0.10
N LYS A 12 3.29 42.41 0.76
CA LYS A 12 4.22 42.16 1.89
C LYS A 12 3.48 41.68 3.13
N LEU A 13 2.27 42.17 3.38
CA LEU A 13 1.44 41.70 4.50
C LEU A 13 0.95 40.25 4.24
N ILE A 14 0.55 39.96 3.01
CA ILE A 14 0.17 38.58 2.59
C ILE A 14 1.38 37.66 2.62
N ALA A 15 2.54 38.08 2.13
CA ALA A 15 3.79 37.31 2.21
C ALA A 15 4.24 37.10 3.66
N SER A 16 4.09 38.12 4.53
CA SER A 16 4.41 38.01 5.94
C SER A 16 3.41 37.11 6.70
N ILE A 17 2.12 37.15 6.33
CA ILE A 17 1.11 36.24 6.88
C ILE A 17 1.36 34.81 6.40
N PHE A 18 1.80 34.62 5.12
CA PHE A 18 2.23 33.33 4.63
C PHE A 18 3.54 32.83 5.27
N LEU A 19 4.47 33.73 5.60
CA LEU A 19 5.72 33.38 6.26
C LEU A 19 5.49 33.04 7.75
N VAL A 20 4.62 33.80 8.45
CA VAL A 20 4.22 33.50 9.83
C VAL A 20 3.34 32.25 9.91
N SER A 21 2.51 31.95 8.88
CA SER A 21 1.78 30.69 8.81
C SER A 21 2.69 29.47 8.57
N LYS A 22 3.82 29.64 7.87
CA LYS A 22 4.82 28.55 7.71
C LYS A 22 5.65 28.29 8.97
N ILE A 23 5.79 29.25 9.85
CA ILE A 23 6.56 29.09 11.09
C ILE A 23 5.66 28.57 12.24
N ALA A 24 4.34 28.76 12.16
CA ALA A 24 3.41 28.41 13.23
C ALA A 24 2.73 27.02 13.08
N PHE A 25 2.85 26.37 11.93
CA PHE A 25 2.16 25.10 11.67
C PHE A 25 3.06 24.17 10.87
N SER A 26 3.83 23.33 11.55
CA SER A 26 4.12 22.02 10.99
C SER A 26 2.79 21.23 11.09
N GLN A 27 1.93 21.41 10.13
CA GLN A 27 0.69 20.66 10.05
C GLN A 27 1.09 19.22 9.73
N GLU A 28 0.96 18.33 10.71
CA GLU A 28 1.13 16.90 10.45
C GLU A 28 0.21 16.55 9.28
N SER A 29 0.81 16.10 8.20
CA SER A 29 0.04 15.63 7.04
C SER A 29 -0.87 14.48 7.46
N ILE A 30 -2.16 14.57 7.18
CA ILE A 30 -3.16 13.60 7.62
C ILE A 30 -3.73 12.88 6.41
N LEU A 31 -3.59 11.56 6.42
CA LEU A 31 -4.25 10.67 5.47
C LEU A 31 -5.58 10.20 6.07
N TYR A 32 -6.68 10.48 5.37
CA TYR A 32 -8.01 10.04 5.73
C TYR A 32 -8.54 9.04 4.70
N HIS A 33 -8.94 7.88 5.17
CA HIS A 33 -9.52 6.83 4.35
C HIS A 33 -10.62 6.11 5.11
N VAL A 34 -11.76 5.93 4.45
CA VAL A 34 -12.86 5.09 4.94
C VAL A 34 -12.85 3.80 4.12
N PRO A 35 -12.62 2.66 4.76
CA PRO A 35 -12.67 1.37 4.07
C PRO A 35 -14.02 1.15 3.38
N PRO A 36 -14.03 0.59 2.16
CA PRO A 36 -15.28 0.26 1.50
C PRO A 36 -16.04 -0.82 2.28
N GLU A 37 -17.31 -0.57 2.50
CA GLU A 37 -18.19 -1.48 3.23
C GLU A 37 -19.02 -2.34 2.27
N ASN A 38 -19.32 -3.58 2.67
CA ASN A 38 -20.29 -4.47 1.99
C ASN A 38 -20.00 -4.79 0.52
N VAL A 39 -18.77 -5.12 0.20
CA VAL A 39 -18.43 -5.65 -1.13
C VAL A 39 -18.68 -7.16 -1.16
N SER A 40 -19.41 -7.61 -2.14
CA SER A 40 -19.69 -9.03 -2.37
C SER A 40 -18.63 -9.64 -3.28
N SER A 41 -18.35 -10.94 -3.12
CA SER A 41 -17.46 -11.66 -4.02
C SER A 41 -17.86 -11.45 -5.49
N GLY A 42 -16.91 -11.06 -6.33
CA GLY A 42 -17.11 -10.72 -7.74
C GLY A 42 -17.59 -9.28 -8.00
N GLU A 43 -17.79 -8.46 -6.96
CA GLU A 43 -18.14 -7.04 -7.09
C GLU A 43 -16.88 -6.17 -6.94
N SER A 44 -16.72 -5.15 -7.78
CA SER A 44 -15.57 -4.25 -7.69
C SER A 44 -15.61 -3.38 -6.42
N ALA A 45 -14.47 -3.20 -5.75
CA ALA A 45 -14.33 -2.38 -4.57
C ALA A 45 -13.61 -1.06 -4.87
N LYS A 46 -14.21 0.06 -4.49
CA LYS A 46 -13.62 1.38 -4.71
C LYS A 46 -12.92 1.86 -3.44
N ILE A 47 -11.64 2.14 -3.56
CA ILE A 47 -10.81 2.75 -2.52
C ILE A 47 -10.74 4.24 -2.77
N ILE A 48 -11.05 5.04 -1.74
CA ILE A 48 -11.02 6.51 -1.80
C ILE A 48 -10.19 7.01 -0.62
N VAL A 49 -9.24 7.88 -0.90
CA VAL A 49 -8.32 8.45 0.08
C VAL A 49 -8.33 9.96 -0.03
N SER A 50 -8.50 10.64 1.07
CA SER A 50 -8.36 12.10 1.17
C SER A 50 -7.08 12.42 1.93
N LEU A 51 -6.30 13.33 1.41
CA LEU A 51 -5.07 13.80 2.01
C LEU A 51 -5.22 15.27 2.38
N PHE A 52 -4.88 15.59 3.60
CA PHE A 52 -4.75 16.96 4.11
C PHE A 52 -3.26 17.19 4.39
N SER A 53 -2.58 17.85 3.47
CA SER A 53 -1.16 18.13 3.55
C SER A 53 -0.84 19.40 2.79
N ASP A 54 0.11 20.18 3.31
CA ASP A 54 0.70 21.30 2.58
C ASP A 54 1.80 20.80 1.63
N SER A 55 2.34 19.61 1.89
CA SER A 55 3.36 18.98 1.06
C SER A 55 2.75 18.28 -0.16
N ARG A 56 3.48 18.32 -1.26
CA ARG A 56 3.03 17.72 -2.53
C ARG A 56 3.16 16.20 -2.49
N VAL A 57 2.16 15.52 -3.03
CA VAL A 57 2.22 14.06 -3.19
C VAL A 57 3.16 13.71 -4.34
N LEU A 58 4.22 12.97 -4.03
CA LEU A 58 5.11 12.37 -5.01
C LEU A 58 4.55 11.05 -5.53
N GLU A 59 4.00 10.25 -4.65
CA GLU A 59 3.55 8.90 -4.96
C GLU A 59 2.37 8.52 -4.06
N ALA A 60 1.32 7.94 -4.64
CA ALA A 60 0.17 7.43 -3.90
C ALA A 60 -0.14 6.00 -4.36
N LYS A 61 0.09 5.02 -3.50
CA LYS A 61 0.06 3.60 -3.81
C LYS A 61 -0.99 2.86 -2.99
N LEU A 62 -1.64 1.92 -3.65
CA LEU A 62 -2.48 0.90 -3.05
C LEU A 62 -1.81 -0.46 -3.21
N PHE A 63 -1.56 -1.13 -2.11
CA PHE A 63 -1.06 -2.49 -2.06
C PHE A 63 -2.23 -3.42 -1.75
N VAL A 64 -2.52 -4.36 -2.62
CA VAL A 64 -3.65 -5.29 -2.48
C VAL A 64 -3.15 -6.72 -2.59
N ARG A 65 -3.65 -7.60 -1.73
CA ARG A 65 -3.44 -9.04 -1.86
C ARG A 65 -4.68 -9.83 -1.42
N SER A 66 -4.80 -11.05 -1.90
CA SER A 66 -5.75 -12.00 -1.31
C SER A 66 -5.26 -12.39 0.09
N THR A 67 -6.18 -12.60 1.04
CA THR A 67 -5.84 -12.95 2.44
C THR A 67 -4.93 -14.17 2.57
N ASN A 68 -4.87 -15.03 1.57
CA ASN A 68 -3.99 -16.21 1.53
C ASN A 68 -2.77 -16.03 0.61
N SER A 69 -2.56 -14.85 0.05
CA SER A 69 -1.42 -14.54 -0.82
C SER A 69 -0.29 -13.90 -0.01
N LEU A 70 0.94 -14.28 -0.32
CA LEU A 70 2.12 -13.65 0.27
C LEU A 70 2.50 -12.36 -0.46
N ASN A 71 2.12 -12.22 -1.72
CA ASN A 71 2.56 -11.11 -2.57
C ASN A 71 1.48 -10.05 -2.71
N TYR A 72 1.87 -8.80 -2.53
CA TYR A 72 1.03 -7.65 -2.84
C TYR A 72 1.06 -7.35 -4.34
N ILE A 73 -0.07 -6.90 -4.84
CA ILE A 73 -0.18 -6.24 -6.13
C ILE A 73 -0.21 -4.75 -5.84
N GLU A 74 0.70 -4.01 -6.43
CA GLU A 74 0.76 -2.56 -6.30
C GLU A 74 -0.08 -1.92 -7.39
N GLU A 75 -0.91 -0.97 -6.99
CA GLU A 75 -1.73 -0.16 -7.89
C GLU A 75 -1.58 1.31 -7.54
N ASP A 76 -1.58 2.16 -8.54
CA ASP A 76 -1.52 3.59 -8.32
C ASP A 76 -2.90 4.16 -8.02
N LEU A 77 -2.99 4.94 -6.97
CA LEU A 77 -4.17 5.74 -6.70
C LEU A 77 -4.19 6.93 -7.66
N SER A 78 -5.28 7.11 -8.36
CA SER A 78 -5.47 8.24 -9.27
C SER A 78 -6.13 9.39 -8.53
N PHE A 79 -5.56 10.59 -8.67
CA PHE A 79 -6.13 11.80 -8.09
C PHE A 79 -7.33 12.29 -8.89
N THR A 80 -8.46 12.51 -8.23
CA THR A 80 -9.71 12.96 -8.85
C THR A 80 -10.13 14.36 -8.40
N GLY A 81 -9.14 15.22 -8.13
CA GLY A 81 -9.34 16.63 -7.78
C GLY A 81 -9.62 16.90 -6.30
N SER A 82 -10.17 15.95 -5.55
CA SER A 82 -10.39 16.09 -4.10
C SER A 82 -9.96 14.85 -3.31
N SER A 83 -9.70 13.76 -3.99
CA SER A 83 -9.31 12.49 -3.36
C SER A 83 -8.52 11.62 -4.32
N TRP A 84 -7.72 10.74 -3.75
CA TRP A 84 -7.02 9.68 -4.47
C TRP A 84 -7.93 8.45 -4.52
N GLN A 85 -8.05 7.81 -5.69
CA GLN A 85 -9.00 6.71 -5.87
C GLN A 85 -8.39 5.57 -6.69
N PHE A 86 -8.81 4.36 -6.33
CA PHE A 86 -8.58 3.15 -7.13
C PHE A 86 -9.81 2.24 -7.04
N THR A 87 -10.12 1.52 -8.10
CA THR A 87 -11.19 0.52 -8.09
C THR A 87 -10.58 -0.86 -8.24
N ILE A 88 -10.62 -1.65 -7.17
CA ILE A 88 -10.20 -3.06 -7.20
C ILE A 88 -11.21 -3.82 -8.09
N PRO A 89 -10.75 -4.47 -9.17
CA PRO A 89 -11.64 -5.22 -10.05
C PRO A 89 -12.33 -6.39 -9.33
N GLY A 90 -13.56 -6.70 -9.72
CA GLY A 90 -14.38 -7.72 -9.06
C GLY A 90 -13.81 -9.14 -9.15
N ASP A 91 -13.03 -9.44 -10.17
CA ASP A 91 -12.34 -10.72 -10.35
C ASP A 91 -11.29 -10.98 -9.24
N ARG A 92 -10.76 -9.91 -8.63
CA ARG A 92 -9.84 -9.98 -7.49
C ARG A 92 -10.55 -10.04 -6.15
N VAL A 93 -11.84 -9.68 -6.11
CA VAL A 93 -12.66 -9.70 -4.89
C VAL A 93 -13.24 -11.09 -4.71
N THR A 94 -12.47 -11.98 -4.09
CA THR A 94 -12.82 -13.39 -3.90
C THR A 94 -13.31 -13.67 -2.48
N GLN A 95 -14.01 -14.78 -2.27
CA GLN A 95 -14.47 -15.20 -0.94
C GLN A 95 -13.34 -15.43 0.08
N SER A 96 -12.12 -15.63 -0.40
CA SER A 96 -10.96 -15.79 0.49
C SER A 96 -10.59 -14.52 1.25
N GLY A 97 -11.20 -13.39 0.92
CA GLY A 97 -10.90 -12.08 1.51
C GLY A 97 -9.80 -11.34 0.76
N LEU A 98 -9.76 -10.04 1.00
CA LEU A 98 -8.73 -9.14 0.49
C LEU A 98 -8.07 -8.38 1.63
N GLU A 99 -6.78 -8.21 1.52
CA GLU A 99 -6.00 -7.34 2.39
C GLU A 99 -5.41 -6.21 1.55
N TYR A 100 -5.46 -4.99 2.08
CA TYR A 100 -4.85 -3.86 1.40
C TYR A 100 -4.22 -2.86 2.36
N ALA A 101 -3.28 -2.11 1.81
CA ALA A 101 -2.63 -0.98 2.47
C ALA A 101 -2.50 0.18 1.49
N ILE A 102 -2.54 1.40 2.00
CA ILE A 102 -2.36 2.62 1.24
C ILE A 102 -1.10 3.31 1.73
N VAL A 103 -0.23 3.72 0.83
CA VAL A 103 1.01 4.42 1.14
C VAL A 103 1.12 5.65 0.25
N ILE A 104 1.27 6.82 0.86
CA ILE A 104 1.43 8.10 0.17
C ILE A 104 2.74 8.71 0.61
N ARG A 105 3.61 9.00 -0.34
CA ARG A 105 4.88 9.69 -0.13
C ARG A 105 4.76 11.15 -0.52
N LEU A 106 5.23 12.02 0.33
CA LEU A 106 5.23 13.46 0.13
C LEU A 106 6.63 13.96 -0.29
N ASP A 107 6.69 15.17 -0.83
CA ASP A 107 7.93 15.78 -1.30
C ASP A 107 8.85 16.23 -0.15
N ASP A 108 8.33 16.35 1.04
CA ASP A 108 9.10 16.59 2.27
C ASP A 108 9.78 15.32 2.81
N GLY A 109 9.66 14.20 2.11
CA GLY A 109 10.21 12.90 2.49
C GLY A 109 9.35 12.12 3.50
N SER A 110 8.27 12.71 3.99
CA SER A 110 7.34 12.01 4.89
C SER A 110 6.51 10.99 4.14
N THR A 111 6.14 9.91 4.84
CA THR A 111 5.30 8.83 4.30
C THR A 111 4.09 8.65 5.17
N LEU A 112 2.91 8.76 4.57
CA LEU A 112 1.64 8.52 5.22
C LEU A 112 1.08 7.18 4.78
N ALA A 113 0.51 6.44 5.71
CA ALA A 113 0.01 5.12 5.42
C ALA A 113 -1.32 4.81 6.10
N PHE A 114 -2.10 3.93 5.46
CA PHE A 114 -3.27 3.32 6.05
C PHE A 114 -3.21 1.80 5.84
N PRO A 115 -3.36 0.99 6.90
CA PRO A 115 -3.41 1.39 8.33
C PRO A 115 -2.13 2.09 8.78
N ARG A 116 -2.22 2.92 9.82
CA ARG A 116 -1.04 3.61 10.37
C ARG A 116 -0.06 2.62 11.00
N GLY A 117 1.20 2.95 10.96
CA GLY A 117 2.30 2.15 11.50
C GLY A 117 2.97 1.33 10.41
N ASP A 118 2.84 0.03 10.45
CA ASP A 118 3.41 -0.91 9.48
C ASP A 118 2.30 -1.46 8.55
N PRO A 119 1.93 -0.71 7.49
CA PRO A 119 0.72 -0.97 6.73
C PRO A 119 0.78 -2.28 5.93
N LEU A 120 1.97 -2.69 5.48
CA LEU A 120 2.14 -3.93 4.72
C LEU A 120 2.19 -5.16 5.62
N LYS A 121 2.56 -4.97 6.87
CA LYS A 121 2.54 -6.04 7.85
C LYS A 121 1.15 -6.24 8.47
N ASN A 122 0.47 -5.15 8.76
CA ASN A 122 -0.88 -5.14 9.31
C ASN A 122 -1.84 -4.47 8.32
N PRO A 123 -2.04 -5.06 7.13
CA PRO A 123 -2.93 -4.50 6.14
C PRO A 123 -4.37 -4.48 6.66
N TYR A 124 -5.17 -3.60 6.09
CA TYR A 124 -6.59 -3.62 6.36
C TYR A 124 -7.21 -4.87 5.71
N ASN A 125 -7.86 -5.68 6.53
CA ASN A 125 -8.54 -6.88 6.05
C ASN A 125 -9.96 -6.53 5.61
N PHE A 126 -10.23 -6.76 4.36
CA PHE A 126 -11.47 -6.44 3.71
C PHE A 126 -12.44 -7.62 3.81
N VAL A 127 -13.56 -7.41 4.52
CA VAL A 127 -14.58 -8.44 4.66
C VAL A 127 -15.43 -8.50 3.40
N ILE A 128 -15.36 -9.61 2.69
CA ILE A 128 -16.13 -9.84 1.48
C ILE A 128 -17.35 -10.67 1.85
N GLY A 129 -18.53 -10.10 1.55
CA GLY A 129 -19.79 -10.81 1.71
C GLY A 129 -19.93 -11.97 0.71
N PRO A 130 -20.82 -12.95 0.99
CA PRO A 130 -21.10 -14.00 0.03
C PRO A 130 -21.53 -13.39 -1.30
N PRO A 131 -21.25 -14.06 -2.43
CA PRO A 131 -21.64 -13.55 -3.74
C PRO A 131 -23.14 -13.29 -3.71
N LYS A 132 -23.55 -12.08 -4.01
CA LYS A 132 -24.95 -11.80 -4.27
C LYS A 132 -25.38 -12.77 -5.35
N LYS A 133 -26.28 -13.70 -5.06
CA LYS A 133 -26.92 -14.49 -6.12
C LYS A 133 -27.44 -13.45 -7.10
N ARG A 134 -26.74 -13.30 -8.21
CA ARG A 134 -27.29 -12.56 -9.35
C ARG A 134 -28.62 -13.22 -9.59
N ALA A 135 -29.70 -12.56 -9.28
CA ALA A 135 -30.92 -12.84 -9.95
C ALA A 135 -30.52 -12.75 -11.42
N ARG A 136 -30.40 -13.91 -12.08
CA ARG A 136 -30.26 -13.95 -13.53
C ARG A 136 -31.46 -13.18 -14.02
N SER A 137 -31.27 -11.90 -14.29
CA SER A 137 -32.06 -11.25 -15.30
C SER A 137 -31.70 -12.06 -16.55
N PHE A 138 -32.63 -12.86 -16.99
CA PHE A 138 -32.71 -13.28 -18.35
C PHE A 138 -32.86 -12.02 -19.19
N GLU A 139 -31.77 -11.25 -19.37
CA GLU A 139 -31.63 -10.50 -20.59
C GLU A 139 -31.53 -11.56 -21.67
N ARG A 140 -32.67 -11.79 -22.32
CA ARG A 140 -32.73 -12.42 -23.62
C ARG A 140 -31.59 -11.78 -24.42
N ARG A 141 -30.44 -12.45 -24.51
CA ARG A 141 -29.68 -12.39 -25.74
C ARG A 141 -30.66 -12.79 -26.82
N LYS A 142 -31.10 -11.84 -27.62
CA LYS A 142 -31.57 -12.13 -28.95
C LYS A 142 -30.35 -12.73 -29.64
N SER A 143 -30.20 -14.04 -29.47
CA SER A 143 -29.37 -14.82 -30.34
C SER A 143 -29.86 -14.64 -31.78
N TYR A 144 -28.96 -14.50 -32.68
CA TYR A 144 -29.14 -14.69 -34.10
C TYR A 144 -29.55 -16.16 -34.37
N PHE A 145 -30.75 -16.54 -33.99
CA PHE A 145 -31.41 -17.78 -34.36
C PHE A 145 -32.76 -17.43 -34.92
N GLN A 146 -32.73 -16.85 -36.10
CA GLN A 146 -33.79 -17.07 -37.07
C GLN A 146 -33.42 -18.40 -37.79
N ASP A 147 -34.35 -19.37 -37.70
CA ASP A 147 -34.35 -20.69 -38.25
C ASP A 147 -33.78 -21.84 -37.41
N SER A 148 -34.43 -22.13 -36.27
CA SER A 148 -34.45 -23.49 -35.73
C SER A 148 -35.77 -23.75 -35.02
N LYS A 149 -36.84 -23.73 -35.75
CA LYS A 149 -38.18 -24.03 -35.23
C LYS A 149 -38.48 -25.54 -35.12
N ASP A 150 -37.59 -26.43 -35.54
CA ASP A 150 -37.87 -27.87 -35.68
C ASP A 150 -37.22 -28.77 -34.62
N PHE A 151 -36.44 -28.25 -33.64
CA PHE A 151 -35.71 -29.09 -32.68
C PHE A 151 -36.24 -29.05 -31.23
N GLN A 152 -37.34 -28.38 -30.97
CA GLN A 152 -37.99 -28.39 -29.65
C GLN A 152 -39.43 -28.79 -29.85
N THR A 153 -39.80 -29.97 -29.35
CA THR A 153 -41.19 -30.29 -29.17
C THR A 153 -41.74 -29.53 -27.96
N LYS A 154 -43.06 -29.35 -27.86
CA LYS A 154 -43.67 -28.75 -26.66
C LYS A 154 -43.36 -29.54 -25.40
N ASP A 155 -42.94 -30.77 -25.53
CA ASP A 155 -42.88 -31.77 -24.50
C ASP A 155 -41.45 -32.00 -24.00
N PHE A 156 -40.46 -32.12 -24.85
CA PHE A 156 -39.05 -32.32 -24.50
C PHE A 156 -38.21 -31.09 -24.82
N LEU A 157 -37.21 -30.80 -23.98
CA LEU A 157 -36.24 -29.74 -24.16
C LEU A 157 -34.81 -30.31 -24.13
N VAL A 158 -34.06 -30.16 -25.22
CA VAL A 158 -32.63 -30.51 -25.26
C VAL A 158 -31.83 -29.58 -24.36
N LEU A 159 -31.11 -30.12 -23.41
CA LEU A 159 -30.22 -29.39 -22.53
C LEU A 159 -28.74 -29.50 -22.96
N SER A 160 -28.34 -30.68 -23.45
CA SER A 160 -27.00 -31.01 -23.95
C SER A 160 -27.04 -32.28 -24.81
N PRO A 161 -26.24 -32.40 -25.89
CA PRO A 161 -25.56 -31.27 -26.54
C PRO A 161 -26.59 -30.43 -27.32
N GLU A 162 -26.26 -29.17 -27.57
CA GLU A 162 -27.08 -28.34 -28.44
C GLU A 162 -27.16 -28.96 -29.87
N PRO A 163 -28.32 -28.91 -30.55
CA PRO A 163 -28.43 -29.42 -31.92
C PRO A 163 -27.37 -28.81 -32.83
N GLY A 164 -26.61 -29.67 -33.52
CA GLY A 164 -25.50 -29.28 -34.40
C GLY A 164 -24.20 -28.90 -33.67
N ALA A 165 -24.09 -29.08 -32.37
CA ALA A 165 -22.84 -28.84 -31.64
C ALA A 165 -21.75 -29.83 -32.02
N THR A 166 -20.50 -29.43 -32.03
CA THR A 166 -19.34 -30.30 -32.17
C THR A 166 -18.69 -30.48 -30.78
N ILE A 167 -18.46 -31.73 -30.37
CA ILE A 167 -17.96 -32.11 -29.06
C ILE A 167 -16.73 -33.00 -29.25
N THR A 168 -15.80 -32.93 -28.30
CA THR A 168 -14.65 -33.83 -28.24
C THR A 168 -15.10 -35.25 -27.85
N PRO A 169 -14.65 -36.31 -28.55
CA PRO A 169 -14.96 -37.70 -28.16
C PRO A 169 -14.57 -37.98 -26.69
N GLY A 170 -15.53 -38.39 -25.88
CA GLY A 170 -15.36 -38.64 -24.44
C GLY A 170 -15.98 -37.59 -23.52
N ASP A 171 -16.32 -36.40 -24.05
CA ASP A 171 -16.97 -35.32 -23.31
C ASP A 171 -18.49 -35.27 -23.55
N GLU A 172 -19.07 -36.28 -24.17
CA GLU A 172 -20.49 -36.33 -24.53
C GLU A 172 -21.35 -36.49 -23.26
N LEU A 173 -22.07 -35.42 -22.95
CA LEU A 173 -23.16 -35.44 -21.98
C LEU A 173 -24.47 -35.20 -22.70
N ILE A 174 -25.30 -36.20 -22.80
CA ILE A 174 -26.66 -36.08 -23.34
C ILE A 174 -27.60 -35.78 -22.19
N ALA A 175 -28.29 -34.64 -22.24
CA ALA A 175 -29.24 -34.24 -21.24
C ALA A 175 -30.50 -33.67 -21.87
N VAL A 176 -31.67 -34.19 -21.49
CA VAL A 176 -32.97 -33.77 -21.99
C VAL A 176 -33.93 -33.55 -20.83
N SER A 177 -34.60 -32.42 -20.81
CA SER A 177 -35.65 -32.16 -19.82
C SER A 177 -37.02 -32.58 -20.36
N PHE A 178 -37.77 -33.31 -19.54
CA PHE A 178 -39.16 -33.66 -19.74
C PHE A 178 -40.07 -33.04 -18.66
N PHE A 179 -39.64 -31.97 -18.03
CA PHE A 179 -40.36 -31.31 -16.94
C PHE A 179 -41.76 -30.81 -17.35
N ASN A 180 -41.97 -30.57 -18.65
CA ASN A 180 -43.25 -30.12 -19.17
C ASN A 180 -44.26 -31.26 -19.44
N ILE A 181 -43.90 -32.52 -19.18
CA ILE A 181 -44.75 -33.69 -19.44
C ILE A 181 -45.15 -34.33 -18.10
N PRO A 182 -46.25 -33.87 -17.47
CA PRO A 182 -46.60 -34.33 -16.12
C PRO A 182 -47.04 -35.80 -16.06
N ASP A 183 -47.54 -36.33 -17.18
CA ASP A 183 -48.09 -37.68 -17.28
C ASP A 183 -47.17 -38.66 -17.98
N ILE A 184 -45.89 -38.36 -18.12
CA ILE A 184 -44.92 -39.26 -18.74
C ILE A 184 -44.75 -40.55 -17.95
N ASP A 185 -44.72 -41.68 -18.62
CA ASP A 185 -44.26 -42.93 -18.06
C ASP A 185 -42.73 -43.02 -18.19
N THR A 186 -42.03 -42.75 -17.12
CA THR A 186 -40.55 -42.77 -17.07
C THR A 186 -39.96 -44.15 -17.37
N THR A 187 -40.72 -45.22 -17.23
CA THR A 187 -40.28 -46.58 -17.56
C THR A 187 -40.34 -46.91 -19.07
N SER A 188 -41.11 -46.10 -19.82
CA SER A 188 -41.27 -46.23 -21.28
C SER A 188 -40.23 -45.45 -22.08
N ILE A 189 -39.41 -44.59 -21.39
CA ILE A 189 -38.41 -43.76 -22.04
C ILE A 189 -37.33 -44.63 -22.67
N ARG A 190 -37.12 -44.41 -23.96
CA ARG A 190 -36.08 -45.07 -24.76
C ARG A 190 -35.18 -44.01 -25.40
N ILE A 191 -33.87 -44.23 -25.34
CA ILE A 191 -32.86 -43.32 -25.91
C ILE A 191 -31.98 -44.13 -26.85
N THR A 192 -31.92 -43.69 -28.09
CA THR A 192 -31.03 -44.32 -29.09
C THR A 192 -30.05 -43.29 -29.61
N ILE A 193 -28.80 -43.73 -29.85
CA ILE A 193 -27.76 -42.97 -30.55
C ILE A 193 -27.39 -43.77 -31.77
N ASP A 194 -27.51 -43.21 -32.98
CA ASP A 194 -27.27 -43.87 -34.28
C ASP A 194 -28.01 -45.18 -34.41
N GLY A 195 -29.17 -45.32 -33.77
CA GLY A 195 -30.00 -46.51 -33.77
C GLY A 195 -29.62 -47.56 -32.72
N GLU A 196 -28.56 -47.40 -31.97
CA GLU A 196 -28.22 -48.27 -30.83
C GLU A 196 -28.90 -47.80 -29.57
N ASP A 197 -29.33 -48.74 -28.71
CA ASP A 197 -30.10 -48.49 -27.50
C ASP A 197 -29.21 -48.24 -26.30
N TYR A 198 -29.19 -46.97 -25.79
CA TYR A 198 -28.43 -46.51 -24.62
C TYR A 198 -29.29 -46.31 -23.39
N THR A 199 -30.55 -46.73 -23.41
CA THR A 199 -31.52 -46.52 -22.32
C THR A 199 -31.03 -47.04 -20.97
N SER A 200 -30.32 -48.17 -20.96
CA SER A 200 -29.80 -48.78 -19.75
C SER A 200 -28.70 -47.95 -19.04
N LEU A 201 -28.04 -47.06 -19.74
CA LEU A 201 -27.00 -46.16 -19.21
C LEU A 201 -27.57 -44.78 -18.79
N ALA A 202 -28.83 -44.53 -19.14
CA ALA A 202 -29.46 -43.25 -18.80
C ALA A 202 -29.92 -43.19 -17.35
N SER A 203 -29.65 -42.09 -16.70
CA SER A 203 -30.23 -41.71 -15.42
C SER A 203 -31.49 -40.86 -15.64
N ILE A 204 -32.64 -41.39 -15.24
CA ILE A 204 -33.94 -40.77 -15.44
C ILE A 204 -34.50 -40.35 -14.07
N GLY A 205 -34.66 -39.07 -13.82
CA GLY A 205 -35.20 -38.60 -12.53
C GLY A 205 -35.28 -37.06 -12.47
N GLY A 206 -36.15 -36.55 -11.60
CA GLY A 206 -36.30 -35.11 -11.39
C GLY A 206 -36.73 -34.29 -12.63
N GLY A 207 -37.41 -34.93 -13.61
CA GLY A 207 -37.79 -34.26 -14.87
C GLY A 207 -36.67 -34.12 -15.89
N ILE A 208 -35.54 -34.83 -15.67
CA ILE A 208 -34.38 -34.79 -16.55
C ILE A 208 -33.92 -36.22 -16.87
N ILE A 209 -33.55 -36.46 -18.09
CA ILE A 209 -32.79 -37.60 -18.56
C ILE A 209 -31.35 -37.16 -18.72
N SER A 210 -30.40 -37.89 -18.16
CA SER A 210 -28.98 -37.68 -18.39
C SER A 210 -28.26 -38.96 -18.74
N LEU A 211 -27.39 -38.91 -19.73
CA LEU A 211 -26.68 -40.05 -20.27
C LEU A 211 -25.26 -39.62 -20.66
N ILE A 212 -24.28 -40.45 -20.31
CA ILE A 212 -22.89 -40.35 -20.76
C ILE A 212 -22.62 -41.60 -21.57
N PRO A 213 -22.69 -41.55 -22.91
CA PRO A 213 -22.60 -42.75 -23.74
C PRO A 213 -21.20 -43.36 -23.86
N GLY A 214 -20.18 -42.63 -23.37
CA GLY A 214 -18.77 -42.91 -23.63
C GLY A 214 -18.30 -42.30 -24.94
N ALA A 215 -17.01 -42.39 -25.23
CA ALA A 215 -16.41 -41.79 -26.43
C ALA A 215 -17.02 -42.31 -27.70
N GLN A 216 -17.68 -41.48 -28.46
CA GLN A 216 -18.25 -41.78 -29.76
C GLN A 216 -17.20 -41.64 -30.88
N GLU A 217 -17.34 -42.34 -31.99
CA GLU A 217 -16.44 -42.17 -33.13
C GLU A 217 -16.56 -40.75 -33.71
N PRO A 218 -15.48 -40.19 -34.31
CA PRO A 218 -15.59 -38.89 -34.94
C PRO A 218 -16.58 -38.90 -36.11
N GLY A 219 -17.52 -37.95 -36.11
CA GLY A 219 -18.53 -37.82 -37.13
C GLY A 219 -19.89 -37.31 -36.61
N PRO A 220 -20.90 -37.24 -37.46
CA PRO A 220 -22.24 -36.85 -37.05
C PRO A 220 -22.96 -38.00 -36.34
N HIS A 221 -23.59 -37.71 -35.22
CA HIS A 221 -24.38 -38.65 -34.43
C HIS A 221 -25.80 -38.16 -34.28
N SER A 222 -26.75 -39.11 -34.38
CA SER A 222 -28.19 -38.84 -34.25
C SER A 222 -28.73 -39.41 -32.95
N ILE A 223 -29.38 -38.58 -32.15
CA ILE A 223 -30.03 -38.98 -30.91
C ILE A 223 -31.54 -38.97 -31.13
N ILE A 224 -32.22 -40.03 -30.66
CA ILE A 224 -33.69 -40.08 -30.64
C ILE A 224 -34.13 -40.47 -29.21
N VAL A 225 -35.08 -39.71 -28.67
CA VAL A 225 -35.74 -39.96 -27.40
C VAL A 225 -37.21 -40.20 -27.64
N GLU A 226 -37.68 -41.40 -27.25
CA GLU A 226 -39.06 -41.84 -27.37
C GLU A 226 -39.66 -42.15 -26.02
N SER A 227 -40.96 -41.92 -25.83
CA SER A 227 -41.64 -42.27 -24.57
C SER A 227 -43.17 -42.33 -24.79
N MET A 228 -43.85 -42.89 -23.78
CA MET A 228 -45.31 -42.92 -23.71
C MET A 228 -45.81 -42.19 -22.46
N THR A 229 -47.06 -41.78 -22.49
CA THR A 229 -47.76 -41.35 -21.29
C THR A 229 -48.17 -42.56 -20.44
N LYS A 230 -48.50 -42.33 -19.14
CA LYS A 230 -49.06 -43.32 -18.26
C LYS A 230 -50.34 -43.94 -18.75
N TYR A 231 -50.92 -43.46 -19.84
CA TYR A 231 -52.13 -43.92 -20.54
C TYR A 231 -51.84 -44.61 -21.86
N ASP A 232 -50.56 -45.07 -22.04
CA ASP A 232 -50.11 -45.77 -23.25
C ASP A 232 -50.26 -44.95 -24.56
N GLN A 233 -50.26 -43.61 -24.45
CA GLN A 233 -50.27 -42.75 -25.63
C GLN A 233 -48.85 -42.35 -26.00
N PRO A 234 -48.43 -42.48 -27.26
CA PRO A 234 -47.09 -42.12 -27.70
C PRO A 234 -46.91 -40.58 -27.63
N ILE A 235 -45.79 -40.14 -27.01
CA ILE A 235 -45.35 -38.76 -27.02
C ILE A 235 -44.55 -38.55 -28.29
N GLN A 236 -44.62 -37.34 -28.85
CA GLN A 236 -43.87 -37.01 -30.08
C GLN A 236 -42.37 -37.23 -29.84
N PRO A 237 -41.68 -38.11 -30.63
CA PRO A 237 -40.26 -38.36 -30.47
C PRO A 237 -39.44 -37.10 -30.66
N LEU A 238 -38.43 -36.91 -29.79
CA LEU A 238 -37.44 -35.86 -29.95
C LEU A 238 -36.24 -36.43 -30.69
N SER A 239 -35.82 -35.78 -31.79
CA SER A 239 -34.63 -36.17 -32.55
C SER A 239 -33.77 -34.99 -32.85
N TRP A 240 -32.44 -35.09 -32.63
CA TRP A 240 -31.47 -34.07 -33.02
C TRP A 240 -30.13 -34.73 -33.34
N MET A 241 -29.20 -33.94 -33.92
CA MET A 241 -27.85 -34.39 -34.29
C MET A 241 -26.79 -33.53 -33.59
N PHE A 242 -25.66 -34.14 -33.31
CA PHE A 242 -24.43 -33.48 -32.90
C PHE A 242 -23.25 -34.11 -33.64
N ASN A 243 -22.10 -33.44 -33.67
CA ASN A 243 -20.87 -33.95 -34.27
C ASN A 243 -19.85 -34.24 -33.16
N THR A 244 -19.06 -35.30 -33.32
CA THR A 244 -17.83 -35.51 -32.60
C THR A 244 -16.65 -35.28 -33.51
N ASP A 245 -15.69 -34.50 -33.07
CA ASP A 245 -14.45 -34.23 -33.80
C ASP A 245 -13.27 -34.40 -32.87
N LYS A 246 -12.34 -35.29 -33.23
CA LYS A 246 -11.02 -35.32 -32.62
C LYS A 246 -10.24 -34.12 -33.16
N GLY A 247 -10.64 -32.93 -32.83
CA GLY A 247 -9.89 -31.75 -33.24
C GLY A 247 -8.39 -32.02 -33.19
N GLU A 248 -7.67 -31.75 -34.27
CA GLU A 248 -6.22 -31.86 -34.27
C GLU A 248 -5.76 -31.04 -33.05
N TRP A 249 -5.15 -31.72 -32.06
CA TRP A 249 -4.68 -31.10 -30.85
C TRP A 249 -3.70 -30.00 -31.23
N SER A 250 -4.18 -28.79 -31.29
CA SER A 250 -3.38 -27.60 -31.54
C SER A 250 -3.01 -26.99 -30.18
N ILE A 251 -1.74 -26.77 -29.95
CA ILE A 251 -1.27 -25.96 -28.80
C ILE A 251 -2.00 -24.61 -28.76
N MET A 252 -2.44 -24.11 -29.91
CA MET A 252 -3.19 -22.84 -30.01
C MET A 252 -4.58 -22.89 -29.32
N ASP A 253 -5.23 -24.06 -29.27
CA ASP A 253 -6.54 -24.21 -28.63
C ASP A 253 -6.48 -24.22 -27.12
N GLU A 254 -5.29 -24.43 -26.56
CA GLU A 254 -5.02 -24.38 -25.13
C GLU A 254 -4.47 -23.00 -24.65
N ILE A 255 -4.15 -22.12 -25.60
CA ILE A 255 -3.65 -20.77 -25.28
C ILE A 255 -4.82 -19.83 -25.08
N SER A 256 -4.97 -19.33 -23.88
CA SER A 256 -5.82 -18.17 -23.61
C SER A 256 -4.96 -16.94 -23.34
N TYR A 257 -5.28 -15.86 -24.01
CA TYR A 257 -4.62 -14.59 -23.77
C TYR A 257 -5.66 -13.50 -23.48
N ASN A 258 -5.31 -12.62 -22.61
CA ASN A 258 -6.06 -11.41 -22.36
C ASN A 258 -5.11 -10.28 -21.98
N GLY A 259 -5.53 -9.09 -22.25
CA GLY A 259 -4.71 -7.95 -21.93
C GLY A 259 -5.49 -6.66 -21.86
N LYS A 260 -4.80 -5.65 -21.37
CA LYS A 260 -5.38 -4.33 -21.20
C LYS A 260 -4.31 -3.28 -21.46
N ILE A 261 -4.66 -2.28 -22.23
CA ILE A 261 -3.86 -1.08 -22.43
C ILE A 261 -4.70 0.12 -21.98
N ASP A 262 -4.25 0.82 -20.97
CA ASP A 262 -4.81 2.08 -20.51
C ASP A 262 -3.83 3.21 -20.82
N GLY A 263 -4.24 4.15 -21.66
CA GLY A 263 -3.54 5.40 -21.88
C GLY A 263 -4.29 6.53 -21.20
N ARG A 264 -3.58 7.46 -20.59
CA ARG A 264 -4.17 8.70 -20.07
C ARG A 264 -3.27 9.88 -20.36
N ALA A 265 -3.88 11.02 -20.66
CA ALA A 265 -3.23 12.31 -20.73
C ALA A 265 -3.99 13.27 -19.82
N SER A 266 -3.27 13.95 -18.96
CA SER A 266 -3.82 14.89 -17.98
C SER A 266 -3.12 16.24 -18.12
N SER A 267 -3.88 17.30 -18.09
CA SER A 267 -3.39 18.66 -17.92
C SER A 267 -4.18 19.33 -16.81
N GLN A 268 -3.49 19.86 -15.83
CA GLN A 268 -4.10 20.57 -14.70
C GLN A 268 -3.39 21.89 -14.50
N ALA A 269 -4.16 22.96 -14.42
CA ALA A 269 -3.68 24.27 -14.05
C ALA A 269 -4.11 24.58 -12.61
N SER A 270 -3.18 25.09 -11.81
CA SER A 270 -3.41 25.59 -10.46
C SER A 270 -2.70 26.92 -10.31
N GLY A 271 -3.45 27.99 -10.28
CA GLY A 271 -2.90 29.34 -10.41
C GLY A 271 -2.18 29.50 -11.75
N GLU A 272 -0.92 29.90 -11.69
CA GLU A 272 -0.06 30.08 -12.88
C GLU A 272 0.69 28.81 -13.30
N GLN A 273 0.65 27.77 -12.49
CA GLN A 273 1.34 26.52 -12.77
C GLN A 273 0.46 25.57 -13.57
N ILE A 274 1.00 25.06 -14.67
CA ILE A 274 0.37 24.02 -15.48
C ILE A 274 1.21 22.74 -15.35
N VAL A 275 0.58 21.69 -14.90
CA VAL A 275 1.19 20.36 -14.84
C VAL A 275 0.49 19.46 -15.85
N ALA A 276 1.24 19.00 -16.83
CA ALA A 276 0.76 18.06 -17.84
C ALA A 276 1.61 16.79 -17.84
N TYR A 277 0.97 15.65 -17.99
CA TYR A 277 1.66 14.38 -18.17
C TYR A 277 0.81 13.39 -18.93
N SER A 278 1.47 12.42 -19.53
CA SER A 278 0.84 11.26 -20.15
C SER A 278 1.41 10.00 -19.58
N GLU A 279 0.56 8.98 -19.47
CA GLU A 279 0.90 7.68 -18.92
C GLU A 279 0.24 6.58 -19.74
N ILE A 280 0.98 5.50 -19.99
CA ILE A 280 0.48 4.29 -20.61
C ILE A 280 0.76 3.12 -19.66
N ASN A 281 -0.29 2.41 -19.29
CA ASN A 281 -0.21 1.18 -18.53
C ASN A 281 -0.69 0.03 -19.40
N SER A 282 0.10 -1.01 -19.54
CA SER A 282 -0.28 -2.23 -20.22
C SER A 282 -0.17 -3.43 -19.29
N LYS A 283 -1.13 -4.33 -19.40
CA LYS A 283 -1.13 -5.64 -18.74
C LYS A 283 -1.42 -6.68 -19.79
N PHE A 284 -0.65 -7.74 -19.79
CA PHE A 284 -0.78 -8.86 -20.70
C PHE A 284 -0.72 -10.16 -19.90
N ASN A 285 -1.66 -11.05 -20.12
CA ASN A 285 -1.68 -12.39 -19.56
C ASN A 285 -1.78 -13.38 -20.69
N LEU A 286 -0.95 -14.40 -20.63
CA LEU A 286 -0.96 -15.56 -21.48
C LEU A 286 -1.04 -16.77 -20.56
N ASP A 287 -2.10 -17.55 -20.67
CA ASP A 287 -2.33 -18.75 -19.87
C ASP A 287 -2.36 -19.99 -20.78
N LEU A 288 -1.54 -20.96 -20.40
CA LEU A 288 -1.58 -22.34 -20.83
C LEU A 288 -2.05 -23.17 -19.64
N LYS A 289 -2.65 -24.33 -19.81
CA LYS A 289 -3.14 -25.16 -18.69
C LYS A 289 -2.11 -25.41 -17.58
N TRP A 290 -0.84 -25.50 -17.92
CA TRP A 290 0.27 -25.85 -17.02
C TRP A 290 1.31 -24.76 -16.85
N ALA A 291 1.28 -23.70 -17.65
CA ALA A 291 2.19 -22.57 -17.58
C ALA A 291 1.49 -21.28 -18.01
N GLY A 292 2.08 -20.15 -17.72
CA GLY A 292 1.60 -18.89 -18.23
C GLY A 292 2.58 -17.76 -17.99
N PHE A 293 2.31 -16.64 -18.63
CA PHE A 293 3.09 -15.42 -18.53
C PHE A 293 2.19 -14.23 -18.19
N LYS A 294 2.58 -13.42 -17.21
CA LYS A 294 1.93 -12.15 -16.86
C LYS A 294 2.96 -11.04 -17.02
N GLY A 295 2.65 -10.10 -17.89
CA GLY A 295 3.49 -8.94 -18.13
C GLY A 295 2.77 -7.64 -17.78
N THR A 296 3.49 -6.66 -17.24
CA THR A 296 3.02 -5.30 -17.08
C THR A 296 4.07 -4.32 -17.56
N ALA A 297 3.63 -3.23 -18.16
CA ALA A 297 4.52 -2.10 -18.48
C ALA A 297 3.81 -0.80 -18.15
N ARG A 298 4.54 0.11 -17.53
CA ARG A 298 4.11 1.48 -17.25
C ARG A 298 5.13 2.44 -17.82
N LEU A 299 4.65 3.38 -18.61
CA LEU A 299 5.43 4.46 -19.18
C LEU A 299 4.82 5.79 -18.75
N ASN A 300 5.64 6.71 -18.29
CA ASN A 300 5.22 8.03 -17.82
C ASN A 300 6.13 9.10 -18.41
N THR A 301 5.55 10.16 -18.97
CA THR A 301 6.30 11.27 -19.58
C THR A 301 7.06 12.12 -18.57
N ARG A 302 6.82 11.94 -17.27
CA ARG A 302 7.60 12.59 -16.19
C ARG A 302 8.81 11.79 -15.75
N GLU A 303 9.16 10.73 -16.50
CA GLU A 303 10.42 10.02 -16.27
C GLU A 303 11.58 11.02 -16.29
N SER A 304 12.46 10.93 -15.32
CA SER A 304 13.60 11.82 -15.18
C SER A 304 14.82 11.02 -14.74
N PRO A 305 15.98 11.24 -15.35
CA PRO A 305 17.23 10.62 -14.91
C PRO A 305 17.68 11.12 -13.52
N PHE A 306 17.06 12.22 -13.04
CA PHE A 306 17.38 12.85 -11.74
C PHE A 306 16.42 12.43 -10.61
N ALA A 307 15.63 11.39 -10.83
CA ALA A 307 14.71 10.84 -9.84
C ALA A 307 14.66 9.32 -9.96
N GLN A 308 14.16 8.66 -8.93
CA GLN A 308 13.91 7.22 -9.00
C GLN A 308 12.95 6.90 -10.17
N PRO A 309 13.19 5.81 -10.91
CA PRO A 309 12.43 5.50 -12.12
C PRO A 309 10.92 5.40 -11.88
N LEU A 310 10.16 6.13 -12.69
CA LEU A 310 8.70 6.05 -12.78
C LEU A 310 8.24 4.97 -13.77
N ASN A 311 9.04 4.73 -14.83
CA ASN A 311 8.80 3.69 -15.81
C ASN A 311 9.08 2.32 -15.20
N ARG A 312 8.15 1.40 -15.36
CA ARG A 312 8.19 0.08 -14.73
C ARG A 312 7.83 -1.00 -15.73
N PHE A 313 8.52 -2.11 -15.62
CA PHE A 313 8.29 -3.30 -16.43
C PHE A 313 8.36 -4.51 -15.53
N SER A 314 7.35 -5.36 -15.59
CA SER A 314 7.39 -6.62 -14.84
C SER A 314 6.97 -7.78 -15.72
N GLY A 315 7.58 -8.92 -15.51
CA GLY A 315 7.24 -10.20 -16.08
C GLY A 315 7.17 -11.27 -15.00
N ASN A 316 6.15 -12.12 -15.07
CA ASN A 316 6.04 -13.31 -14.24
C ASN A 316 5.73 -14.49 -15.16
N LEU A 317 6.67 -15.41 -15.27
CA LEU A 317 6.50 -16.70 -15.92
C LEU A 317 6.23 -17.74 -14.83
N TYR A 318 5.12 -18.45 -14.92
CA TYR A 318 4.75 -19.46 -13.94
C TYR A 318 4.46 -20.81 -14.57
N PHE A 319 4.78 -21.88 -13.83
CA PHE A 319 4.57 -23.27 -14.19
C PHE A 319 3.68 -23.92 -13.12
N GLY A 320 2.38 -23.95 -13.38
CA GLY A 320 1.38 -24.34 -12.42
C GLY A 320 1.53 -23.54 -11.11
N ARG A 321 1.51 -24.23 -9.97
CA ARG A 321 1.78 -23.66 -8.66
C ARG A 321 3.24 -23.82 -8.20
N TYR A 322 4.04 -24.54 -8.96
CA TYR A 322 5.32 -25.06 -8.50
C TYR A 322 6.47 -24.09 -8.70
N LEU A 323 6.42 -23.30 -9.76
CA LEU A 323 7.52 -22.39 -10.10
C LEU A 323 6.96 -21.07 -10.61
N ASN A 324 7.45 -19.96 -10.03
CA ASN A 324 7.27 -18.61 -10.54
C ASN A 324 8.64 -17.95 -10.74
N LEU A 325 8.81 -17.36 -11.90
CA LEU A 325 10.00 -16.59 -12.28
C LEU A 325 9.58 -15.15 -12.50
N TYR A 326 10.11 -14.25 -11.70
CA TYR A 326 9.85 -12.82 -11.77
C TYR A 326 11.01 -12.10 -12.43
N THR A 327 10.72 -11.10 -13.24
CA THR A 327 11.71 -10.21 -13.83
C THR A 327 11.21 -8.78 -13.90
N GLY A 328 12.12 -7.81 -13.82
CA GLY A 328 11.80 -6.39 -13.82
C GLY A 328 11.39 -5.88 -12.46
N ASP A 329 10.34 -5.07 -12.39
CA ASP A 329 9.86 -4.46 -11.14
C ASP A 329 8.82 -5.38 -10.46
N PHE A 330 9.11 -5.88 -9.26
CA PHE A 330 8.20 -6.71 -8.48
C PHE A 330 8.35 -6.45 -6.98
N TYR A 331 7.39 -6.98 -6.18
CA TYR A 331 7.28 -6.72 -4.74
C TYR A 331 7.36 -8.05 -3.97
N PRO A 332 8.55 -8.53 -3.66
CA PRO A 332 8.71 -9.77 -2.91
C PRO A 332 8.32 -9.59 -1.44
N SER A 333 7.83 -10.68 -0.83
CA SER A 333 7.61 -10.81 0.61
C SER A 333 8.16 -12.14 1.07
N LEU A 334 9.32 -12.14 1.70
CA LEU A 334 9.98 -13.35 2.21
C LEU A 334 9.74 -13.50 3.72
N SER A 335 10.05 -12.47 4.48
CA SER A 335 9.80 -12.38 5.92
C SER A 335 9.56 -10.92 6.31
N GLN A 336 8.73 -10.69 7.32
CA GLN A 336 8.46 -9.35 7.84
C GLN A 336 9.71 -8.59 8.30
N PHE A 337 10.78 -9.31 8.66
CA PHE A 337 12.04 -8.73 9.15
C PHE A 337 13.11 -8.63 8.07
N THR A 338 12.91 -9.21 6.90
CA THR A 338 13.84 -9.12 5.77
C THR A 338 13.27 -8.21 4.69
N ILE A 339 12.65 -8.77 3.66
CA ILE A 339 12.00 -8.00 2.61
C ILE A 339 10.50 -8.27 2.65
N ASP A 340 9.71 -7.20 2.74
CA ASP A 340 8.27 -7.29 2.76
C ASP A 340 7.65 -6.10 2.02
N GLY A 341 7.21 -6.37 0.78
CA GLY A 341 6.47 -5.41 -0.03
C GLY A 341 7.27 -4.22 -0.57
N ARG A 342 8.60 -4.21 -0.45
CA ARG A 342 9.45 -3.22 -1.11
C ARG A 342 9.70 -3.60 -2.56
N ARG A 343 9.63 -2.62 -3.46
CA ARG A 343 9.94 -2.83 -4.87
C ARG A 343 11.40 -3.27 -5.05
N VAL A 344 11.58 -4.30 -5.85
CA VAL A 344 12.87 -4.73 -6.37
C VAL A 344 12.81 -4.67 -7.89
N ARG A 345 13.83 -4.12 -8.51
CA ARG A 345 14.07 -4.20 -9.95
C ARG A 345 15.15 -5.25 -10.22
N GLY A 346 14.76 -6.41 -10.72
CA GLY A 346 15.70 -7.52 -10.86
C GLY A 346 15.03 -8.82 -11.24
N MET A 347 15.43 -9.88 -10.60
CA MET A 347 14.91 -11.23 -10.82
C MET A 347 14.47 -11.86 -9.49
N GLY A 348 13.44 -12.69 -9.57
CA GLY A 348 12.95 -13.48 -8.44
C GLY A 348 12.56 -14.88 -8.87
N VAL A 349 12.75 -15.83 -7.99
CA VAL A 349 12.35 -17.23 -8.16
C VAL A 349 11.56 -17.67 -6.94
N ASP A 350 10.40 -18.28 -7.18
CA ASP A 350 9.57 -18.89 -6.14
C ASP A 350 9.25 -20.33 -6.54
N ILE A 351 9.82 -21.29 -5.81
CA ILE A 351 9.64 -22.72 -6.00
C ILE A 351 8.79 -23.25 -4.83
N ASP A 352 7.62 -23.82 -5.12
CA ASP A 352 6.73 -24.38 -4.11
C ASP A 352 6.46 -25.86 -4.40
N LEU A 353 7.17 -26.74 -3.71
CA LEU A 353 7.05 -28.18 -3.81
C LEU A 353 6.31 -28.76 -2.60
N LYS A 354 5.08 -28.32 -2.37
CA LYS A 354 4.16 -28.86 -1.33
C LYS A 354 4.74 -29.04 0.08
N TRP A 355 5.91 -29.64 0.23
CA TRP A 355 6.60 -29.90 1.50
C TRP A 355 7.77 -28.97 1.76
N PHE A 356 8.32 -28.31 0.73
CA PHE A 356 9.29 -27.23 0.89
C PHE A 356 9.04 -26.10 -0.12
N LYS A 357 9.45 -24.91 0.25
CA LYS A 357 9.37 -23.71 -0.57
C LYS A 357 10.72 -23.00 -0.53
N LEU A 358 11.21 -22.61 -1.72
CA LEU A 358 12.40 -21.79 -1.90
C LEU A 358 11.99 -20.49 -2.60
N GLN A 359 12.34 -19.38 -2.02
CA GLN A 359 12.15 -18.04 -2.58
C GLN A 359 13.51 -17.35 -2.66
N SER A 360 13.84 -16.79 -3.82
CA SER A 360 15.08 -16.04 -4.03
C SER A 360 14.80 -14.77 -4.79
N VAL A 361 15.46 -13.71 -4.42
CA VAL A 361 15.32 -12.36 -5.00
C VAL A 361 16.70 -11.76 -5.17
N SER A 362 16.98 -11.20 -6.34
CA SER A 362 18.20 -10.46 -6.63
C SER A 362 17.89 -9.28 -7.54
N GLY A 363 18.47 -8.13 -7.25
CA GLY A 363 18.26 -6.93 -8.04
C GLY A 363 18.67 -5.65 -7.31
N GLU A 364 18.02 -4.56 -7.65
CA GLU A 364 18.23 -3.25 -7.03
C GLU A 364 16.97 -2.73 -6.32
N LEU A 365 17.16 -2.14 -5.15
CA LEU A 365 16.13 -1.43 -4.40
C LEU A 365 16.03 0.03 -4.83
N ASN A 366 17.16 0.66 -5.09
CA ASN A 366 17.27 2.03 -5.55
C ASN A 366 18.12 2.05 -6.81
N SER A 367 17.69 2.75 -7.84
CA SER A 367 18.55 3.04 -8.98
C SER A 367 19.45 4.23 -8.67
N PRO A 368 20.66 4.30 -9.25
CA PRO A 368 21.55 5.43 -9.02
C PRO A 368 20.93 6.70 -9.59
N VAL A 369 21.01 7.77 -8.83
CA VAL A 369 20.57 9.10 -9.25
C VAL A 369 21.65 10.08 -8.89
N GLN A 370 21.98 10.96 -9.84
CA GLN A 370 22.92 12.04 -9.60
C GLN A 370 22.48 13.27 -10.39
N ARG A 371 22.22 14.36 -9.69
CA ARG A 371 21.94 15.62 -10.34
C ARG A 371 23.25 16.26 -10.77
N MET A 372 23.35 16.62 -12.03
CA MET A 372 24.47 17.30 -12.59
C MET A 372 24.05 18.70 -13.03
N GLY A 373 24.57 19.72 -12.40
CA GLY A 373 24.46 21.10 -12.84
C GLY A 373 23.10 21.79 -12.72
N GLY A 374 23.07 23.11 -12.79
CA GLY A 374 21.89 23.98 -12.77
C GLY A 374 21.51 24.51 -11.39
N VAL A 375 20.46 25.32 -11.31
CA VAL A 375 19.98 26.04 -10.10
C VAL A 375 19.65 25.12 -8.92
N ASN A 376 19.52 23.82 -9.18
CA ASN A 376 19.42 22.76 -8.16
C ASN A 376 20.53 21.73 -8.37
N GLY A 377 21.72 22.19 -8.67
CA GLY A 377 22.76 21.48 -9.38
C GLY A 377 23.55 20.42 -8.65
N GLY A 378 23.02 19.81 -7.64
CA GLY A 378 23.71 18.71 -6.95
C GLY A 378 24.90 19.13 -6.09
N LEU A 379 25.12 20.42 -5.88
CA LEU A 379 26.11 20.98 -4.96
C LEU A 379 25.44 21.98 -4.04
N SER A 380 25.84 22.02 -2.78
CA SER A 380 25.45 23.02 -1.80
C SER A 380 26.65 23.56 -1.06
N LEU A 381 26.62 24.82 -0.74
CA LEU A 381 27.62 25.49 0.05
C LEU A 381 27.15 25.51 1.51
N MET A 382 28.01 25.08 2.41
CA MET A 382 27.81 25.18 3.84
C MET A 382 28.94 25.96 4.48
N SER A 383 28.62 26.85 5.41
CA SER A 383 29.58 27.46 6.32
C SER A 383 29.42 26.83 7.70
N ASN A 384 30.54 26.55 8.35
CA ASN A 384 30.53 26.11 9.74
C ASN A 384 31.12 27.26 10.57
N GLU A 385 30.31 27.84 11.45
CA GLU A 385 30.72 28.93 12.32
C GLU A 385 31.91 28.56 13.23
N THR A 386 32.17 27.28 13.44
CA THR A 386 33.30 26.79 14.22
C THR A 386 34.53 26.46 13.37
N ALA A 387 34.40 26.40 12.06
CA ALA A 387 35.52 26.11 11.16
C ALA A 387 36.12 27.42 10.65
N ILE A 388 37.10 27.89 11.36
CA ILE A 388 37.87 29.09 11.03
C ILE A 388 39.29 28.67 10.71
N ASP A 389 39.83 29.14 9.59
CA ASP A 389 41.26 29.00 9.31
C ASP A 389 42.12 29.71 10.37
N SER A 390 42.95 28.91 11.03
CA SER A 390 43.79 29.43 12.12
C SER A 390 44.85 30.42 11.64
N ALA A 391 45.17 30.49 10.36
CA ALA A 391 46.17 31.36 9.78
C ALA A 391 45.60 32.74 9.38
N SER A 392 44.42 32.73 8.76
CA SER A 392 43.75 33.94 8.24
C SER A 392 42.65 34.47 9.16
N GLY A 393 42.10 33.66 10.05
CA GLY A 393 40.94 33.99 10.87
C GLY A 393 39.63 34.02 10.08
N ASN A 394 39.62 33.59 8.85
CA ASN A 394 38.45 33.61 7.97
C ASN A 394 37.72 32.28 7.98
N PRO A 395 36.42 32.23 7.62
CA PRO A 395 35.65 31.00 7.59
C PRO A 395 36.16 30.03 6.54
N ILE A 396 36.01 28.73 6.82
CA ILE A 396 36.22 27.66 5.86
C ILE A 396 34.84 27.29 5.32
N PHE A 397 34.66 27.41 4.00
CA PHE A 397 33.46 26.97 3.32
C PHE A 397 33.57 25.50 2.90
N PHE A 398 32.54 24.76 3.19
CA PHE A 398 32.43 23.36 2.77
C PHE A 398 31.49 23.24 1.57
N LEU A 399 31.97 22.62 0.50
CA LEU A 399 31.18 22.31 -0.67
C LEU A 399 30.80 20.85 -0.65
N GLU A 400 29.51 20.60 -0.49
CA GLU A 400 28.96 19.26 -0.39
C GLU A 400 28.15 18.87 -1.64
N ARG A 401 28.15 17.58 -1.94
CA ARG A 401 27.32 16.99 -3.00
C ARG A 401 25.91 16.73 -2.45
N THR A 402 24.90 17.14 -3.21
CA THR A 402 23.48 16.94 -2.89
C THR A 402 22.74 16.31 -4.08
N GLY A 403 21.52 15.84 -3.86
CA GLY A 403 20.65 15.35 -4.93
C GLY A 403 21.13 14.05 -5.58
N TYR A 404 21.74 13.17 -4.83
CA TYR A 404 22.22 11.87 -5.26
C TYR A 404 21.51 10.73 -4.51
N THR A 405 21.52 9.55 -5.11
CA THR A 405 21.11 8.29 -4.49
C THR A 405 22.02 7.19 -4.99
N PHE A 406 22.62 6.43 -4.08
CA PHE A 406 23.42 5.27 -4.44
C PHE A 406 22.56 4.17 -5.05
N LYS A 407 23.11 3.44 -6.00
CA LYS A 407 22.54 2.17 -6.41
C LYS A 407 22.58 1.22 -5.24
N ARG A 408 21.42 0.77 -4.78
CA ARG A 408 21.32 -0.21 -3.68
C ARG A 408 20.99 -1.58 -4.24
N ASN A 409 21.94 -2.46 -4.22
CA ASN A 409 21.79 -3.84 -4.62
C ASN A 409 21.16 -4.67 -3.49
N ILE A 410 20.36 -5.66 -3.85
CA ILE A 410 19.73 -6.59 -2.89
C ILE A 410 19.88 -8.02 -3.38
N SER A 411 20.14 -8.92 -2.43
CA SER A 411 20.00 -10.37 -2.55
C SER A 411 19.28 -10.88 -1.31
N ALA A 412 18.21 -11.65 -1.50
CA ALA A 412 17.48 -12.24 -0.40
C ALA A 412 17.01 -13.64 -0.76
N MET A 413 16.99 -14.53 0.23
CA MET A 413 16.52 -15.90 0.04
C MET A 413 15.77 -16.37 1.28
N ARG A 414 14.75 -17.16 1.06
CA ARG A 414 14.05 -17.91 2.10
C ARG A 414 13.86 -19.35 1.67
N PHE A 415 14.30 -20.26 2.52
CA PHE A 415 13.98 -21.66 2.45
C PHE A 415 13.01 -21.99 3.59
N SER A 416 11.89 -22.62 3.30
CA SER A 416 10.90 -23.01 4.32
C SER A 416 10.26 -24.34 3.97
N GLY A 417 9.76 -25.03 4.98
CA GLY A 417 9.13 -26.34 4.83
C GLY A 417 8.11 -26.65 5.92
N GLU A 418 7.33 -27.69 5.64
CA GLU A 418 6.36 -28.26 6.58
C GLU A 418 6.67 -29.74 6.79
N LEU A 419 6.98 -30.12 8.02
CA LEU A 419 7.29 -31.49 8.39
C LEU A 419 6.06 -32.13 9.08
N LEU A 420 5.73 -33.35 8.66
CA LEU A 420 4.60 -34.13 9.18
C LEU A 420 3.26 -33.38 9.15
N SER A 421 3.11 -32.38 8.28
CA SER A 421 1.93 -31.51 8.20
C SER A 421 1.57 -30.81 9.52
N LYS A 422 2.53 -30.70 10.44
CA LYS A 422 2.36 -30.11 11.78
C LYS A 422 3.40 -29.08 12.14
N PHE A 423 4.65 -29.30 11.74
CA PHE A 423 5.76 -28.42 12.11
C PHE A 423 6.21 -27.63 10.91
N LYS A 424 6.36 -26.32 11.08
CA LYS A 424 6.90 -25.40 10.07
C LYS A 424 8.31 -25.00 10.46
N PHE A 425 9.16 -24.85 9.49
CA PHE A 425 10.50 -24.28 9.68
C PHE A 425 10.84 -23.41 8.49
N GLY A 426 11.69 -22.44 8.72
CA GLY A 426 12.21 -21.57 7.66
C GLY A 426 13.54 -20.98 8.08
N ILE A 427 14.40 -20.74 7.10
CA ILE A 427 15.63 -19.96 7.24
C ILE A 427 15.62 -18.91 6.15
N HIS A 428 16.00 -17.71 6.50
CA HIS A 428 16.02 -16.61 5.53
C HIS A 428 17.16 -15.64 5.81
N TYR A 429 17.64 -15.02 4.74
CA TYR A 429 18.58 -13.93 4.81
C TYR A 429 18.21 -12.81 3.83
N LEU A 430 18.74 -11.63 4.08
CA LEU A 430 18.75 -10.48 3.20
C LEU A 430 20.11 -9.82 3.26
N LYS A 431 20.66 -9.49 2.10
CA LYS A 431 21.81 -8.63 1.91
C LYS A 431 21.41 -7.43 1.06
N ALA A 432 21.62 -6.22 1.58
CA ALA A 432 21.44 -4.98 0.82
C ALA A 432 22.64 -4.08 1.03
N LYS A 433 23.30 -3.65 -0.05
CA LYS A 433 24.52 -2.85 -0.02
C LYS A 433 24.51 -1.78 -1.09
N ASP A 434 24.91 -0.59 -0.71
CA ASP A 434 25.11 0.52 -1.63
C ASP A 434 26.41 0.34 -2.42
N ASP A 435 26.32 0.63 -3.71
CA ASP A 435 27.46 0.58 -4.66
C ASP A 435 28.12 1.96 -4.66
N LEU A 436 29.31 2.02 -4.07
CA LEU A 436 30.11 3.26 -3.96
C LEU A 436 30.47 3.86 -5.32
N GLY A 437 30.69 2.99 -6.34
CA GLY A 437 31.00 3.41 -7.71
C GLY A 437 29.82 3.93 -8.51
N SER A 438 28.61 3.85 -7.97
CA SER A 438 27.39 4.24 -8.67
C SER A 438 27.11 5.74 -8.72
N VAL A 439 27.88 6.53 -7.97
CA VAL A 439 27.82 7.99 -7.91
C VAL A 439 29.21 8.55 -8.11
N ASP A 440 29.35 9.48 -9.05
CA ASP A 440 30.62 10.17 -9.30
C ASP A 440 30.96 11.09 -8.12
N ARG A 441 32.14 10.95 -7.58
CA ARG A 441 32.64 11.74 -6.45
C ARG A 441 33.32 13.03 -6.90
N THR A 442 33.71 13.13 -8.17
CA THR A 442 34.43 14.31 -8.65
C THR A 442 33.52 15.52 -8.67
N ILE A 443 34.03 16.64 -8.17
CA ILE A 443 33.37 17.93 -8.33
C ILE A 443 33.92 18.53 -9.62
N ASP A 444 33.04 18.72 -10.59
CA ASP A 444 33.39 19.31 -11.88
C ASP A 444 32.85 20.75 -12.02
N ASN A 445 33.35 21.46 -12.98
CA ASN A 445 32.91 22.81 -13.28
C ASN A 445 31.61 22.94 -14.10
N TYR A 446 30.98 21.84 -14.44
CA TYR A 446 29.74 21.82 -15.22
C TYR A 446 28.51 22.15 -14.36
N GLY A 447 28.64 22.01 -13.04
CA GLY A 447 27.56 22.31 -12.09
C GLY A 447 27.64 23.74 -11.57
N THR A 448 26.49 24.37 -11.36
CA THR A 448 26.38 25.60 -10.61
C THR A 448 25.60 25.36 -9.32
N PHE A 449 25.95 26.05 -8.26
CA PHE A 449 25.24 26.10 -7.01
C PHE A 449 24.91 27.54 -6.62
N ASN A 450 23.85 27.68 -5.82
CA ASN A 450 23.40 29.00 -5.39
C ASN A 450 24.08 29.38 -4.08
N VAL A 451 24.62 30.57 -4.04
CA VAL A 451 25.15 31.21 -2.85
C VAL A 451 24.19 32.32 -2.44
N ASP A 452 23.58 32.20 -1.31
CA ASP A 452 22.76 33.25 -0.70
C ASP A 452 23.40 33.76 0.59
N SER A 453 22.82 34.77 1.19
CA SER A 453 23.36 35.39 2.40
C SER A 453 23.34 34.49 3.63
N SER A 454 22.60 33.35 3.58
CA SER A 454 22.55 32.39 4.67
C SER A 454 23.75 31.45 4.68
N ALA A 455 24.46 31.32 3.55
CA ALA A 455 25.63 30.45 3.43
C ALA A 455 26.83 30.96 4.27
N TYR A 456 26.86 32.22 4.62
CA TYR A 456 27.91 32.84 5.43
C TYR A 456 27.39 33.77 6.55
N ALA A 457 26.17 33.47 7.03
CA ALA A 457 25.57 34.18 8.17
C ALA A 457 26.52 34.10 9.38
N GLY A 458 26.84 35.24 9.96
CA GLY A 458 27.80 35.37 11.08
C GLY A 458 29.19 35.85 10.67
N PHE A 459 29.54 35.84 9.38
CA PHE A 459 30.82 36.31 8.88
C PHE A 459 30.65 37.63 8.06
N ALA A 460 31.51 38.60 8.33
CA ALA A 460 31.52 39.86 7.56
C ALA A 460 32.31 39.69 6.26
N MET A 461 31.71 39.04 5.28
CA MET A 461 32.33 38.80 3.98
C MET A 461 31.48 39.46 2.89
N ASP A 462 32.16 40.01 1.85
CA ASP A 462 31.48 40.62 0.71
C ASP A 462 31.45 39.64 -0.50
N ILE A 463 30.89 38.47 -0.28
CA ILE A 463 30.67 37.47 -1.35
C ILE A 463 29.30 37.77 -1.99
N PRO A 464 29.27 38.17 -3.27
CA PRO A 464 28.00 38.46 -3.92
C PRO A 464 27.08 37.22 -3.98
N THR A 465 25.80 37.41 -3.70
CA THR A 465 24.80 36.35 -3.87
C THR A 465 24.60 36.01 -5.35
N GLY A 466 24.50 34.74 -5.69
CA GLY A 466 24.34 34.33 -7.06
C GLY A 466 24.60 32.84 -7.31
N ASN A 467 24.60 32.45 -8.57
CA ASN A 467 24.97 31.12 -9.00
C ASN A 467 26.43 31.09 -9.44
N TYR A 468 27.17 30.17 -8.89
CA TYR A 468 28.61 29.98 -9.15
C TYR A 468 28.90 28.59 -9.66
N THR A 469 29.86 28.44 -10.57
CA THR A 469 30.60 27.22 -10.77
C THR A 469 31.65 27.07 -9.66
N TYR A 470 32.22 25.88 -9.50
CA TYR A 470 33.25 25.63 -8.52
C TYR A 470 34.45 26.59 -8.66
N ASP A 471 35.00 26.73 -9.87
CA ASP A 471 36.15 27.61 -10.10
C ASP A 471 35.82 29.09 -9.86
N GLN A 472 34.61 29.52 -10.25
CA GLN A 472 34.19 30.91 -10.01
C GLN A 472 34.09 31.21 -8.51
N PHE A 473 33.50 30.26 -7.74
CA PHE A 473 33.41 30.41 -6.29
C PHE A 473 34.77 30.36 -5.62
N LEU A 474 35.65 29.44 -6.06
CA LEU A 474 37.01 29.33 -5.54
C LEU A 474 37.76 30.67 -5.72
N GLN A 475 37.65 31.32 -6.86
CA GLN A 475 38.28 32.61 -7.11
C GLN A 475 37.69 33.73 -6.21
N VAL A 476 36.36 33.81 -6.13
CA VAL A 476 35.69 34.81 -5.28
C VAL A 476 36.02 34.59 -3.79
N SER A 477 36.10 33.35 -3.34
CA SER A 477 36.48 33.07 -1.93
C SER A 477 37.94 33.40 -1.66
N GLN A 478 38.85 33.14 -2.59
CA GLN A 478 40.27 33.53 -2.48
C GLN A 478 40.41 35.08 -2.46
N ASP A 479 39.66 35.80 -3.28
CA ASP A 479 39.65 37.28 -3.27
C ASP A 479 39.16 37.83 -1.93
N ASN A 480 38.38 37.06 -1.17
CA ASN A 480 37.89 37.39 0.16
C ASN A 480 38.68 36.70 1.30
N ASN A 481 39.86 36.16 1.01
CA ASN A 481 40.71 35.44 1.97
C ASN A 481 40.01 34.29 2.72
N ALA A 482 39.06 33.64 2.07
CA ALA A 482 38.37 32.44 2.61
C ALA A 482 38.96 31.16 2.01
N LEU A 483 38.88 30.09 2.75
CA LEU A 483 39.21 28.74 2.27
C LEU A 483 37.93 28.03 1.81
N VAL A 484 38.08 27.22 0.78
CA VAL A 484 37.04 26.27 0.36
C VAL A 484 37.58 24.87 0.55
N ASP A 485 36.92 24.11 1.41
CA ASP A 485 37.22 22.70 1.61
C ASP A 485 36.16 21.83 0.91
N LEU A 486 36.63 20.78 0.29
CA LEU A 486 35.77 19.80 -0.39
C LEU A 486 35.51 18.66 0.58
N VAL A 487 34.28 18.55 1.01
CA VAL A 487 33.86 17.37 1.78
C VAL A 487 33.66 16.19 0.83
N GLU A 488 34.77 15.45 0.57
CA GLU A 488 34.75 14.30 -0.32
C GLU A 488 34.06 13.08 0.28
N THR A 489 34.07 12.94 1.62
CA THR A 489 33.64 11.72 2.32
C THR A 489 32.31 11.83 3.05
N LYS A 490 31.86 13.05 3.36
CA LYS A 490 30.57 13.25 4.04
C LYS A 490 29.65 14.07 3.17
N TRP A 491 28.86 13.38 2.41
CA TRP A 491 27.87 13.99 1.54
C TRP A 491 26.54 14.15 2.28
N ASN A 492 25.92 15.30 2.09
CA ASN A 492 24.75 15.73 2.83
C ASN A 492 23.66 14.66 2.91
N TYR A 493 23.42 14.16 4.13
CA TYR A 493 22.30 13.33 4.61
C TYR A 493 22.30 11.84 4.25
N ARG A 494 23.18 11.28 3.44
CA ARG A 494 23.11 9.85 3.12
C ARG A 494 24.48 9.24 2.82
N ASP A 495 25.06 8.73 3.86
CA ASP A 495 26.20 7.86 3.72
C ASP A 495 25.78 6.52 3.07
N PRO A 496 26.67 5.87 2.32
CA PRO A 496 26.38 4.59 1.74
C PRO A 496 26.30 3.50 2.82
N GLU A 497 25.28 2.68 2.71
CA GLU A 497 24.89 1.72 3.75
C GLU A 497 25.12 0.28 3.32
N ASP A 498 25.39 -0.58 4.29
CA ASP A 498 25.48 -2.03 4.15
C ASP A 498 24.62 -2.72 5.20
N ASN A 499 23.77 -3.67 4.80
CA ASN A 499 22.85 -4.38 5.69
C ASN A 499 22.80 -5.86 5.38
N LEU A 500 23.01 -6.67 6.41
CA LEU A 500 22.82 -8.11 6.38
C LEU A 500 21.82 -8.49 7.47
N VAL A 501 20.72 -9.15 7.08
CA VAL A 501 19.73 -9.69 8.03
C VAL A 501 19.68 -11.21 7.85
N VAL A 502 19.79 -11.92 8.94
CA VAL A 502 19.65 -13.39 8.98
C VAL A 502 18.59 -13.79 9.99
N GLY A 503 17.88 -14.88 9.74
CA GLY A 503 16.87 -15.31 10.66
C GLY A 503 16.27 -16.66 10.35
N PHE A 504 15.40 -17.12 11.25
CA PHE A 504 14.69 -18.38 11.10
C PHE A 504 13.24 -18.27 11.60
N ASP A 505 12.42 -19.17 11.09
CA ASP A 505 11.02 -19.36 11.50
C ASP A 505 10.84 -20.77 12.03
N LEU A 506 10.09 -20.89 13.12
CA LEU A 506 9.58 -22.15 13.65
C LEU A 506 8.08 -22.05 13.84
N GLY A 507 7.36 -23.12 13.62
CA GLY A 507 5.92 -23.09 13.82
C GLY A 507 5.32 -24.48 14.08
N ALA A 508 4.11 -24.46 14.60
CA ALA A 508 3.33 -25.66 14.85
C ALA A 508 1.87 -25.45 14.44
N ILE A 509 1.32 -26.44 13.75
CA ILE A 509 -0.07 -26.51 13.36
C ILE A 509 -0.77 -27.52 14.25
N MET A 510 -1.80 -27.07 14.96
CA MET A 510 -2.52 -27.84 15.96
C MET A 510 -4.02 -27.82 15.67
N ASP A 511 -4.78 -28.63 16.40
CA ASP A 511 -6.24 -28.69 16.37
C ASP A 511 -6.78 -28.74 14.94
N GLN A 512 -6.43 -29.80 14.20
CA GLN A 512 -6.89 -30.00 12.80
C GLN A 512 -6.66 -28.78 11.88
N ARG A 513 -5.51 -28.13 12.03
CA ARG A 513 -5.12 -26.90 11.30
C ARG A 513 -5.94 -25.65 11.69
N ARG A 514 -6.68 -25.67 12.78
CA ARG A 514 -7.41 -24.50 13.27
C ARG A 514 -6.54 -23.57 14.10
N LEU A 515 -5.51 -24.09 14.73
CA LEU A 515 -4.58 -23.34 15.56
C LEU A 515 -3.19 -23.38 14.93
N ASP A 516 -2.64 -22.20 14.64
CA ASP A 516 -1.35 -22.00 13.97
C ASP A 516 -0.45 -21.14 14.87
N PHE A 517 0.64 -21.70 15.34
CA PHE A 517 1.65 -20.99 16.10
C PHE A 517 2.89 -20.76 15.22
N THR A 518 3.45 -19.57 15.26
CA THR A 518 4.69 -19.22 14.55
C THR A 518 5.58 -18.41 15.49
N PHE A 519 6.85 -18.74 15.47
CA PHE A 519 7.93 -17.97 16.09
C PHE A 519 8.93 -17.61 15.00
N THR A 520 9.31 -16.36 14.90
CA THR A 520 10.30 -15.85 13.95
C THR A 520 11.32 -15.05 14.73
N TRP A 521 12.60 -15.32 14.49
CA TRP A 521 13.70 -14.55 15.06
C TRP A 521 14.65 -14.10 13.95
N ASN A 522 15.19 -12.89 14.10
CA ASN A 522 16.14 -12.31 13.15
C ASN A 522 17.18 -11.47 13.86
N MET A 523 18.35 -11.39 13.25
CA MET A 523 19.42 -10.50 13.65
C MET A 523 19.83 -9.66 12.45
N SER A 524 20.01 -8.37 12.68
CA SER A 524 20.45 -7.40 11.68
C SER A 524 21.86 -6.95 11.99
N PHE A 525 22.71 -6.95 10.98
CA PHE A 525 23.98 -6.25 10.94
C PHE A 525 23.79 -5.07 9.99
N PHE A 526 23.98 -3.88 10.50
CA PHE A 526 23.78 -2.67 9.75
C PHE A 526 24.99 -1.75 9.87
N ASN A 527 25.62 -1.42 8.76
CA ASN A 527 26.65 -0.42 8.67
C ASN A 527 26.09 0.81 7.98
N ARG A 528 26.11 1.93 8.70
CA ARG A 528 25.52 3.19 8.28
C ARG A 528 26.44 4.05 7.44
N ASP A 529 27.73 3.70 7.40
CA ASP A 529 28.75 4.39 6.60
C ASP A 529 29.86 3.41 6.22
N ILE A 530 29.93 3.07 4.92
CA ILE A 530 30.93 2.15 4.36
C ILE A 530 31.97 2.87 3.49
N TRP A 531 32.09 4.19 3.60
CA TRP A 531 33.02 4.97 2.78
C TRP A 531 34.46 4.52 2.95
N ASP A 532 34.90 4.27 4.17
CA ASP A 532 36.28 3.92 4.52
C ASP A 532 36.58 2.43 4.31
N GLY A 533 35.58 1.65 3.87
CA GLY A 533 35.74 0.21 3.69
C GLY A 533 35.80 -0.59 4.99
N PRO A 534 36.32 -1.82 4.95
CA PRO A 534 36.46 -2.67 6.14
C PRO A 534 37.65 -2.22 6.98
N MET A 535 37.49 -2.27 8.31
CA MET A 535 38.59 -2.04 9.25
C MET A 535 39.56 -3.21 9.29
N SER A 536 40.79 -2.93 9.66
CA SER A 536 41.80 -3.96 9.98
C SER A 536 41.55 -4.54 11.39
N LEU A 537 42.11 -5.72 11.67
CA LEU A 537 42.07 -6.34 13.01
C LEU A 537 42.64 -5.40 14.10
N ARG A 538 43.65 -4.62 13.74
CA ARG A 538 44.28 -3.66 14.65
C ARG A 538 43.37 -2.48 14.97
N GLU A 539 42.61 -1.96 13.98
CA GLU A 539 41.61 -0.91 14.19
C GLU A 539 40.44 -1.45 14.99
N MET A 540 40.09 -2.72 14.81
CA MET A 540 39.05 -3.39 15.59
C MET A 540 39.44 -3.50 17.09
N ASP A 541 40.68 -3.90 17.37
CA ASP A 541 41.21 -3.96 18.72
C ASP A 541 41.06 -2.60 19.42
N LEU A 542 41.59 -1.55 18.80
CA LEU A 542 41.50 -0.19 19.34
C LEU A 542 40.06 0.31 19.49
N ALA A 543 39.19 -0.04 18.57
CA ALA A 543 37.77 0.44 18.60
C ALA A 543 36.94 -0.25 19.69
N LEU A 544 37.38 -1.44 20.16
CA LEU A 544 36.56 -2.23 21.07
C LEU A 544 36.91 -2.06 22.54
N ASP A 545 38.15 -1.66 22.87
CA ASP A 545 38.59 -1.50 24.25
C ASP A 545 39.62 -0.39 24.48
N ASP A 546 39.83 0.48 23.51
CA ASP A 546 40.78 1.61 23.54
C ASP A 546 42.25 1.14 23.74
N SER A 547 42.59 -0.13 23.48
CA SER A 547 43.94 -0.67 23.60
C SER A 547 44.40 -1.31 22.30
N LEU A 548 45.72 -1.59 22.24
CA LEU A 548 46.35 -2.28 21.07
C LEU A 548 47.17 -3.48 21.55
N ASP A 549 46.69 -4.18 22.56
CA ASP A 549 47.37 -5.30 23.16
C ASP A 549 47.12 -6.65 22.48
N GLY A 550 46.22 -6.66 21.49
CA GLY A 550 45.86 -7.85 20.73
C GLY A 550 44.84 -8.74 21.43
N ILE A 551 44.15 -8.22 22.46
CA ILE A 551 43.14 -8.96 23.22
C ILE A 551 41.93 -8.07 23.45
N ILE A 552 40.85 -8.33 22.73
CA ILE A 552 39.61 -7.58 22.76
C ILE A 552 38.92 -7.75 24.10
N GLY A 553 38.46 -6.64 24.68
CA GLY A 553 37.72 -6.57 25.95
C GLY A 553 38.57 -6.54 27.18
N ARG A 554 39.88 -6.42 27.07
CA ARG A 554 40.77 -6.24 28.20
C ARG A 554 40.74 -4.79 28.66
N GLN A 555 40.50 -4.57 29.98
CA GLN A 555 40.50 -3.25 30.55
C GLN A 555 41.61 -3.08 31.58
N TYR A 556 42.21 -1.90 31.59
CA TYR A 556 43.28 -1.50 32.47
C TYR A 556 42.85 -0.40 33.43
N ASP A 557 43.41 -0.37 34.66
CA ASP A 557 43.27 0.76 35.54
C ASP A 557 44.22 1.90 35.13
N ASP A 558 44.08 3.06 35.82
CA ASP A 558 44.96 4.21 35.60
C ASP A 558 46.46 3.92 35.83
N ASN A 559 46.80 2.82 36.46
CA ASN A 559 48.18 2.35 36.70
C ASN A 559 48.63 1.30 35.71
N GLY A 560 47.84 0.95 34.71
CA GLY A 560 48.14 -0.06 33.69
C GLY A 560 48.00 -1.52 34.22
N VAL A 561 47.25 -1.75 35.32
CA VAL A 561 46.95 -3.09 35.82
C VAL A 561 45.66 -3.60 35.19
N VAL A 562 45.67 -4.84 34.69
CA VAL A 562 44.47 -5.48 34.13
C VAL A 562 43.38 -5.61 35.22
N ILE A 563 42.28 -4.90 35.07
CA ILE A 563 41.09 -5.00 35.92
C ILE A 563 40.02 -5.96 35.34
N GLN A 564 40.04 -6.15 34.03
CA GLN A 564 39.21 -7.14 33.34
C GLN A 564 40.06 -7.91 32.35
N GLY A 565 40.07 -9.23 32.44
CA GLY A 565 40.77 -10.12 31.49
C GLY A 565 40.08 -10.05 30.12
N GLY A 566 40.84 -10.01 29.07
CA GLY A 566 40.29 -9.98 27.70
C GLY A 566 39.63 -11.31 27.35
N LEU A 567 38.85 -11.24 26.31
CA LEU A 567 37.86 -12.28 25.95
C LEU A 567 38.32 -13.08 24.71
N ILE A 568 38.86 -12.42 23.70
CA ILE A 568 39.20 -13.00 22.41
C ILE A 568 40.55 -12.42 21.96
N GLU A 569 41.49 -13.28 21.58
CA GLU A 569 42.69 -12.80 20.91
C GLU A 569 42.33 -12.29 19.53
N THR A 570 42.81 -11.11 19.15
CA THR A 570 42.53 -10.49 17.85
C THR A 570 42.88 -11.41 16.68
N ASN A 571 43.91 -12.21 16.83
CA ASN A 571 44.36 -13.19 15.81
C ASN A 571 43.40 -14.39 15.63
N ASP A 572 42.53 -14.64 16.58
CA ASP A 572 41.50 -15.69 16.50
C ASP A 572 40.28 -15.24 15.71
N LEU A 573 40.15 -13.94 15.45
CA LEU A 573 39.07 -13.42 14.65
C LEU A 573 39.41 -13.49 13.15
N PRO A 574 38.39 -13.74 12.31
CA PRO A 574 38.58 -13.66 10.87
C PRO A 574 38.82 -12.19 10.45
N ASP A 575 39.79 -11.97 9.55
CA ASP A 575 40.10 -10.65 9.02
C ASP A 575 38.84 -10.04 8.35
N PRO A 576 38.34 -8.88 8.81
CA PRO A 576 37.18 -8.19 8.25
C PRO A 576 37.30 -7.93 6.75
N ALA A 577 38.52 -7.68 6.23
CA ALA A 577 38.75 -7.49 4.80
C ALA A 577 38.40 -8.74 3.97
N GLY A 578 38.58 -9.94 4.55
CA GLY A 578 38.36 -11.22 3.85
C GLY A 578 36.89 -11.53 3.56
N PHE A 579 35.95 -10.90 4.25
CA PHE A 579 34.53 -11.09 4.02
C PHE A 579 33.74 -9.78 3.74
N SER A 580 34.45 -8.72 3.37
CA SER A 580 33.85 -7.43 3.00
C SER A 580 32.83 -7.51 1.85
N ASP A 581 32.94 -8.54 1.00
CA ASP A 581 31.91 -8.84 -0.01
C ASP A 581 30.57 -9.29 0.62
N ILE A 582 30.62 -9.97 1.77
CA ILE A 582 29.44 -10.40 2.50
C ILE A 582 28.91 -9.24 3.34
N PHE A 583 29.78 -8.58 4.10
CA PHE A 583 29.42 -7.44 4.95
C PHE A 583 30.64 -6.60 5.28
N THR A 584 30.51 -5.27 5.21
CA THR A 584 31.58 -4.33 5.52
C THR A 584 31.60 -4.05 7.01
N VAL A 585 32.64 -4.51 7.70
CA VAL A 585 32.83 -4.31 9.14
C VAL A 585 33.75 -3.11 9.36
N ASN A 586 33.22 -2.07 9.99
CA ASN A 586 33.95 -0.91 10.48
C ASN A 586 33.28 -0.31 11.71
N ILE A 587 33.79 0.79 12.25
CA ILE A 587 33.28 1.40 13.49
C ILE A 587 31.83 1.92 13.39
N ASN A 588 31.29 2.08 12.19
CA ASN A 588 29.94 2.59 11.92
C ASN A 588 28.88 1.49 11.89
N MET A 589 29.27 0.24 12.11
CA MET A 589 28.32 -0.86 12.13
C MET A 589 27.63 -1.03 13.50
N ALA A 590 26.41 -1.54 13.44
CA ALA A 590 25.66 -2.02 14.61
C ALA A 590 25.23 -3.48 14.38
N PRO A 591 25.47 -4.41 15.29
CA PRO A 591 26.22 -4.23 16.53
C PRO A 591 27.75 -4.28 16.29
N LEU A 592 28.49 -3.28 16.59
CA LEU A 592 29.93 -3.37 16.66
C LEU A 592 30.36 -3.93 18.01
N VAL A 593 29.58 -3.69 19.04
CA VAL A 593 29.71 -4.14 20.44
C VAL A 593 28.52 -3.70 21.25
N PRO A 594 28.33 -4.21 22.38
CA PRO A 594 28.96 -5.37 22.99
C PRO A 594 27.94 -6.43 23.30
N ILE A 595 28.20 -7.53 22.84
CA ILE A 595 27.67 -8.65 23.55
C ILE A 595 28.45 -8.60 24.89
N ASP A 596 27.77 -8.27 25.98
CA ASP A 596 28.34 -8.51 27.30
C ASP A 596 28.68 -10.01 27.37
N VAL A 597 29.96 -10.29 27.28
CA VAL A 597 30.43 -11.69 27.13
C VAL A 597 30.14 -12.45 28.39
N LEU A 598 30.13 -11.81 29.55
CA LEU A 598 29.71 -12.46 30.81
C LEU A 598 28.24 -12.86 30.74
N SER A 599 27.38 -12.01 30.19
CA SER A 599 25.96 -12.33 29.97
C SER A 599 25.77 -13.43 28.92
N ILE A 600 26.66 -13.57 27.91
CA ILE A 600 26.64 -14.70 26.96
C ILE A 600 27.02 -16.00 27.66
N GLU A 601 28.05 -16.00 28.48
CA GLU A 601 28.46 -17.19 29.20
C GLU A 601 27.35 -17.67 30.16
N GLU A 602 26.67 -16.76 30.87
CA GLU A 602 25.62 -17.10 31.80
C GLU A 602 24.27 -17.43 31.13
N HIS A 603 23.85 -16.62 30.15
CA HIS A 603 22.53 -16.71 29.52
C HIS A 603 22.57 -16.51 27.99
N PRO A 604 23.26 -17.37 27.21
CA PRO A 604 23.56 -17.13 25.80
C PRO A 604 22.33 -16.87 24.95
N ILE A 605 21.26 -17.63 25.13
CA ILE A 605 20.03 -17.47 24.34
C ILE A 605 19.30 -16.17 24.66
N ALA A 606 19.19 -15.84 25.95
CA ALA A 606 18.50 -14.62 26.37
C ALA A 606 19.26 -13.36 25.89
N THR A 607 20.57 -13.38 25.96
CA THR A 607 21.44 -12.29 25.52
C THR A 607 21.31 -12.07 24.00
N ILE A 608 21.41 -13.14 23.19
CA ILE A 608 21.26 -13.05 21.72
C ILE A 608 19.86 -12.58 21.32
N VAL A 609 18.81 -13.08 21.96
CA VAL A 609 17.42 -12.70 21.63
C VAL A 609 17.12 -11.25 22.00
N ASN A 610 17.71 -10.73 23.07
CA ASN A 610 17.50 -9.36 23.53
C ASN A 610 18.53 -8.33 23.03
N MET A 611 19.44 -8.75 22.12
CA MET A 611 20.38 -7.79 21.52
C MET A 611 19.65 -6.62 20.85
N PRO A 612 20.19 -5.41 20.90
CA PRO A 612 19.62 -4.24 20.25
C PRO A 612 19.37 -4.41 18.75
N SER A 613 20.17 -5.25 18.09
CA SER A 613 20.05 -5.57 16.65
C SER A 613 19.21 -6.81 16.36
N SER A 614 18.53 -7.38 17.36
CA SER A 614 17.64 -8.52 17.18
C SER A 614 16.17 -8.11 17.05
N ALA A 615 15.39 -8.96 16.39
CA ALA A 615 13.94 -8.83 16.31
C ALA A 615 13.30 -10.21 16.36
N PHE A 616 12.20 -10.32 17.09
CA PHE A 616 11.42 -11.56 17.09
C PHE A 616 9.92 -11.33 17.15
N ASN A 617 9.18 -12.32 16.70
CA ASN A 617 7.73 -12.33 16.67
C ASN A 617 7.18 -13.71 17.05
N MET A 618 6.27 -13.73 18.00
CA MET A 618 5.48 -14.90 18.36
C MET A 618 4.03 -14.64 17.95
N LYS A 619 3.45 -15.51 17.16
CA LYS A 619 2.09 -15.33 16.66
C LYS A 619 1.30 -16.61 16.78
N LEU A 620 0.12 -16.51 17.38
CA LEU A 620 -0.86 -17.58 17.50
C LEU A 620 -2.14 -17.16 16.78
N VAL A 621 -2.56 -17.93 15.80
CA VAL A 621 -3.78 -17.70 15.02
C VAL A 621 -4.74 -18.86 15.23
N GLY A 622 -5.94 -18.56 15.73
CA GLY A 622 -7.02 -19.53 15.84
C GLY A 622 -8.10 -19.25 14.81
N ASN A 623 -8.50 -20.28 14.05
CA ASN A 623 -9.55 -20.23 13.02
C ASN A 623 -10.67 -21.19 13.39
N TYR A 624 -11.66 -20.72 14.13
CA TYR A 624 -12.83 -21.48 14.54
C TYR A 624 -14.09 -20.96 13.82
N PRO A 625 -15.14 -21.77 13.68
CA PRO A 625 -16.32 -21.39 12.88
C PRO A 625 -16.97 -20.07 13.29
N LEU A 626 -17.01 -19.78 14.59
CA LEU A 626 -17.63 -18.57 15.14
C LEU A 626 -16.62 -17.50 15.55
N SER A 627 -15.33 -17.82 15.57
CA SER A 627 -14.31 -16.93 16.14
C SER A 627 -12.97 -17.13 15.44
N LYS A 628 -12.42 -16.03 14.96
CA LYS A 628 -11.04 -15.99 14.50
C LYS A 628 -10.26 -15.04 15.39
N PHE A 629 -9.24 -15.57 16.08
CA PHE A 629 -8.42 -14.76 16.96
C PHE A 629 -6.94 -14.79 16.56
N VAL A 630 -6.27 -13.73 16.90
CA VAL A 630 -4.82 -13.58 16.76
C VAL A 630 -4.27 -13.05 18.08
N VAL A 631 -3.26 -13.72 18.58
CA VAL A 631 -2.42 -13.23 19.69
C VAL A 631 -1.01 -13.12 19.14
N GLU A 632 -0.42 -11.95 19.26
CA GLU A 632 0.91 -11.67 18.72
C GLU A 632 1.74 -10.89 19.74
N TYR A 633 2.97 -11.33 19.95
CA TYR A 633 3.98 -10.58 20.67
C TYR A 633 5.16 -10.36 19.75
N ARG A 634 5.56 -9.10 19.59
CA ARG A 634 6.65 -8.68 18.70
C ARG A 634 7.58 -7.74 19.44
N GLN A 635 8.86 -7.97 19.27
CA GLN A 635 9.91 -7.08 19.71
C GLN A 635 10.85 -6.79 18.54
N VAL A 636 11.20 -5.53 18.34
CA VAL A 636 12.17 -5.08 17.34
C VAL A 636 13.16 -4.17 18.04
N GLY A 637 14.38 -4.60 18.11
CA GLY A 637 15.45 -3.86 18.79
C GLY A 637 15.68 -2.47 18.22
N PRO A 638 16.28 -1.55 18.99
CA PRO A 638 16.52 -0.16 18.57
C PRO A 638 17.50 -0.07 17.38
N GLU A 639 18.44 -1.01 17.29
CA GLU A 639 19.42 -1.07 16.19
C GLU A 639 19.05 -2.05 15.09
N PHE A 640 17.86 -2.69 15.18
CA PHE A 640 17.40 -3.56 14.13
C PHE A 640 16.91 -2.75 12.93
N ILE A 641 17.62 -2.85 11.82
CA ILE A 641 17.28 -2.18 10.56
C ILE A 641 17.24 -3.24 9.44
N SER A 642 16.19 -3.17 8.62
CA SER A 642 16.13 -3.92 7.37
C SER A 642 15.87 -2.98 6.21
N LEU A 643 16.86 -2.81 5.35
CA LEU A 643 16.74 -2.01 4.13
C LEU A 643 15.73 -2.60 3.14
N GLY A 644 15.36 -3.88 3.29
CA GLY A 644 14.30 -4.54 2.53
C GLY A 644 12.88 -4.26 3.04
N ASN A 645 12.73 -3.70 4.26
CA ASN A 645 11.43 -3.34 4.82
C ASN A 645 11.45 -1.92 5.43
N PRO A 646 11.19 -0.88 4.63
CA PRO A 646 11.27 0.51 5.07
C PRO A 646 10.18 0.90 6.08
N PHE A 647 9.14 0.06 6.26
CA PHE A 647 8.03 0.30 7.17
C PHE A 647 8.19 -0.39 8.52
N LEU A 648 9.28 -1.12 8.70
CA LEU A 648 9.56 -1.78 9.96
C LEU A 648 10.00 -0.74 10.99
N ALA A 649 9.15 -0.51 11.98
CA ALA A 649 9.52 0.34 13.10
C ALA A 649 10.48 -0.42 14.02
N SER A 650 11.63 0.18 14.34
CA SER A 650 12.57 -0.28 15.34
C SER A 650 12.23 0.29 16.72
N ASN A 651 12.92 -0.17 17.77
CA ASN A 651 12.74 0.24 19.14
C ASN A 651 11.29 0.09 19.63
N ILE A 652 10.69 -1.07 19.37
CA ILE A 652 9.32 -1.37 19.79
C ILE A 652 9.18 -2.75 20.40
N ARG A 653 8.37 -2.80 21.43
CA ARG A 653 7.82 -4.02 22.00
C ARG A 653 6.30 -3.91 21.89
N GLU A 654 5.66 -4.91 21.32
CA GLU A 654 4.25 -4.86 20.99
C GLU A 654 3.53 -6.16 21.34
N PHE A 655 2.44 -6.05 22.07
CA PHE A 655 1.51 -7.14 22.34
C PHE A 655 0.17 -6.83 21.68
N LEU A 656 -0.35 -7.75 20.89
CA LEU A 656 -1.61 -7.62 20.17
C LEU A 656 -2.50 -8.84 20.46
N ILE A 657 -3.74 -8.57 20.82
CA ILE A 657 -4.79 -9.58 20.80
C ILE A 657 -5.98 -9.05 20.01
N THR A 658 -6.45 -9.80 19.05
CA THR A 658 -7.65 -9.48 18.28
C THR A 658 -8.54 -10.71 18.19
N ASN A 659 -9.84 -10.47 18.26
CA ASN A 659 -10.82 -11.52 18.05
C ASN A 659 -11.94 -11.02 17.14
N ARG A 660 -12.25 -11.78 16.12
CA ARG A 660 -13.37 -11.55 15.21
C ARG A 660 -14.38 -12.67 15.38
N MET A 661 -15.61 -12.31 15.72
CA MET A 661 -16.71 -13.24 15.91
C MET A 661 -17.81 -12.99 14.89
N ALA A 662 -18.36 -14.07 14.33
CA ALA A 662 -19.53 -14.05 13.48
C ALA A 662 -20.69 -14.68 14.26
N LEU A 663 -21.67 -13.88 14.64
CA LEU A 663 -22.81 -14.25 15.49
C LEU A 663 -24.11 -14.12 14.71
N LEU A 664 -25.18 -14.74 15.18
CA LEU A 664 -26.52 -14.67 14.58
C LEU A 664 -26.49 -15.04 13.08
N ASP A 665 -25.92 -16.18 12.73
CA ASP A 665 -25.75 -16.63 11.34
C ASP A 665 -25.04 -15.57 10.47
N ALA A 666 -23.94 -15.01 11.01
CA ALA A 666 -23.15 -13.97 10.39
C ALA A 666 -23.86 -12.63 10.13
N LYS A 667 -25.04 -12.41 10.73
CA LYS A 667 -25.70 -11.10 10.69
C LYS A 667 -25.06 -10.09 11.62
N LEU A 668 -24.43 -10.55 12.68
CA LEU A 668 -23.69 -9.72 13.63
C LEU A 668 -22.20 -10.11 13.59
N MET A 669 -21.39 -9.19 13.14
CA MET A 669 -19.94 -9.30 13.15
C MET A 669 -19.37 -8.42 14.27
N LEU A 670 -18.62 -9.03 15.18
CA LEU A 670 -17.95 -8.34 16.27
C LEU A 670 -16.44 -8.54 16.14
N THR A 671 -15.70 -7.47 16.08
CA THR A 671 -14.24 -7.49 16.17
C THR A 671 -13.78 -6.69 17.37
N THR A 672 -13.04 -7.31 18.25
CA THR A 672 -12.40 -6.66 19.40
C THR A 672 -10.90 -6.76 19.27
N GLY A 673 -10.19 -5.74 19.68
CA GLY A 673 -8.73 -5.71 19.66
C GLY A 673 -8.16 -4.94 20.83
N PHE A 674 -7.08 -5.43 21.37
CA PHE A 674 -6.23 -4.72 22.31
C PHE A 674 -4.79 -4.79 21.79
N LYS A 675 -4.11 -3.65 21.79
CA LYS A 675 -2.72 -3.54 21.41
C LYS A 675 -2.00 -2.68 22.44
N HIS A 676 -0.98 -3.23 23.02
CA HIS A 676 -0.02 -2.51 23.85
C HIS A 676 1.28 -2.39 23.08
N ARG A 677 1.86 -1.20 23.07
CA ARG A 677 3.16 -0.94 22.45
C ARG A 677 3.97 -0.03 23.37
N ASP A 678 5.22 -0.40 23.59
CA ASP A 678 6.20 0.42 24.28
C ASP A 678 7.58 0.34 23.60
N ASN A 679 8.50 1.19 24.02
CA ASN A 679 9.89 1.21 23.58
C ASN A 679 10.88 0.84 24.70
N LYS A 680 10.43 0.21 25.78
CA LYS A 680 11.27 -0.24 26.89
C LYS A 680 11.95 -1.58 26.57
N ILE A 681 12.85 -1.59 25.60
CA ILE A 681 13.63 -2.77 25.24
C ILE A 681 14.90 -2.82 26.05
N LEU A 682 15.58 -1.68 26.19
CA LEU A 682 16.76 -1.54 27.03
C LEU A 682 16.35 -1.04 28.42
N GLU A 683 17.00 -1.53 29.45
CA GLU A 683 16.77 -1.10 30.84
C GLU A 683 17.14 0.36 31.07
N THR A 684 18.02 0.90 30.22
CA THR A 684 18.44 2.32 30.28
C THR A 684 17.33 3.31 29.90
N VAL A 685 16.21 2.85 29.34
CA VAL A 685 15.08 3.72 29.01
C VAL A 685 14.29 4.05 30.26
N ALA A 686 14.56 5.21 30.83
CA ALA A 686 13.94 5.67 32.07
C ALA A 686 12.44 6.02 31.92
N ASN A 687 12.07 6.62 30.76
CA ASN A 687 10.71 7.09 30.48
C ASN A 687 10.18 6.46 29.17
N PRO A 688 9.70 5.22 29.21
CA PRO A 688 9.24 4.54 28.00
C PRO A 688 7.92 5.16 27.50
N LEU A 689 7.81 5.29 26.18
CA LEU A 689 6.57 5.71 25.55
C LEU A 689 5.63 4.51 25.41
N ASN A 690 4.63 4.45 26.26
CA ASN A 690 3.59 3.45 26.26
C ASN A 690 2.41 3.88 25.38
N THR A 691 1.94 3.01 24.51
CA THR A 691 0.75 3.24 23.69
C THR A 691 -0.20 2.07 23.84
N ASN A 692 -1.40 2.33 24.35
CA ASN A 692 -2.47 1.35 24.49
C ASN A 692 -3.58 1.66 23.49
N THR A 693 -3.92 0.71 22.64
CA THR A 693 -5.01 0.84 21.66
C THR A 693 -6.08 -0.22 21.95
N VAL A 694 -7.30 0.26 22.11
CA VAL A 694 -8.49 -0.59 22.22
C VAL A 694 -9.35 -0.35 21.00
N THR A 695 -9.78 -1.42 20.35
CA THR A 695 -10.62 -1.37 19.15
C THR A 695 -11.86 -2.23 19.35
N LEU A 696 -13.01 -1.67 18.99
CA LEU A 696 -14.28 -2.34 18.92
C LEU A 696 -14.93 -2.04 17.57
N ASN A 697 -15.15 -3.08 16.75
CA ASN A 697 -15.92 -2.99 15.52
C ASN A 697 -17.14 -3.89 15.64
N LEU A 698 -18.31 -3.31 15.42
CA LEU A 698 -19.57 -4.02 15.41
C LEU A 698 -20.28 -3.70 14.10
N SER A 699 -20.61 -4.75 13.34
CA SER A 699 -21.39 -4.64 12.09
C SER A 699 -22.63 -5.52 12.21
N PHE A 700 -23.81 -4.92 12.11
CA PHE A 700 -25.07 -5.62 12.12
C PHE A 700 -25.73 -5.52 10.75
N LEU A 701 -25.95 -6.67 10.11
CA LEU A 701 -26.45 -6.83 8.75
C LEU A 701 -27.72 -7.70 8.79
N PRO A 702 -28.87 -7.14 9.16
CA PRO A 702 -30.09 -7.95 9.41
C PRO A 702 -30.66 -8.62 8.17
N GLY A 703 -30.28 -8.18 6.96
CA GLY A 703 -30.75 -8.75 5.70
C GLY A 703 -31.43 -7.75 4.77
N ALA A 704 -32.01 -8.24 3.69
CA ALA A 704 -32.57 -7.40 2.64
C ALA A 704 -33.76 -6.55 3.16
N GLY A 705 -33.74 -5.25 2.84
CA GLY A 705 -34.80 -4.31 3.19
C GLY A 705 -34.74 -3.74 4.61
N ALA A 706 -33.82 -4.19 5.44
CA ALA A 706 -33.58 -3.63 6.76
C ALA A 706 -32.31 -2.77 6.79
N PRO A 707 -32.21 -1.76 7.66
CA PRO A 707 -31.01 -0.96 7.77
C PRO A 707 -29.84 -1.78 8.36
N SER A 708 -28.64 -1.56 7.82
CA SER A 708 -27.42 -2.08 8.37
C SER A 708 -26.69 -1.03 9.21
N TYR A 709 -26.02 -1.48 10.26
CA TYR A 709 -25.34 -0.63 11.23
C TYR A 709 -23.89 -1.04 11.34
N VAL A 710 -23.00 -0.06 11.35
CA VAL A 710 -21.58 -0.24 11.65
C VAL A 710 -21.19 0.74 12.75
N LEU A 711 -20.63 0.22 13.82
CA LEU A 711 -20.03 1.00 14.89
C LEU A 711 -18.54 0.63 14.99
N ASN A 712 -17.68 1.62 14.88
CA ASN A 712 -16.25 1.48 15.13
C ASN A 712 -15.87 2.43 16.26
N ILE A 713 -15.22 1.90 17.29
CA ILE A 713 -14.64 2.68 18.38
C ILE A 713 -13.18 2.28 18.49
N GLN A 714 -12.30 3.27 18.41
CA GLN A 714 -10.88 3.10 18.67
C GLN A 714 -10.44 4.13 19.71
N SER A 715 -9.79 3.66 20.76
CA SER A 715 -9.19 4.52 21.77
C SER A 715 -7.70 4.25 21.86
N ILE A 716 -6.89 5.28 21.69
CA ILE A 716 -5.43 5.23 21.73
C ILE A 716 -4.98 6.10 22.90
N GLY A 717 -4.41 5.49 23.92
CA GLY A 717 -3.76 6.20 25.03
C GLY A 717 -2.25 6.16 24.88
N LYS A 718 -1.60 7.29 25.02
CA LYS A 718 -0.13 7.42 25.05
C LYS A 718 0.30 7.96 26.41
N ASN A 719 1.35 7.39 26.98
CA ASN A 719 1.92 7.81 28.25
C ASN A 719 3.44 7.52 28.24
N ASN A 720 4.25 8.45 28.71
CA ASN A 720 5.69 8.27 28.84
C ASN A 720 6.16 8.08 30.28
N GLU A 721 5.24 7.89 31.23
CA GLU A 721 5.52 7.66 32.65
C GLU A 721 6.42 8.71 33.31
N LYS A 722 6.57 9.87 32.71
CA LYS A 722 7.40 10.95 33.19
C LYS A 722 6.63 11.80 34.19
N GLU A 723 7.18 11.99 35.36
CA GLU A 723 6.57 12.80 36.46
C GLU A 723 7.15 14.22 36.50
N ASP A 724 8.45 14.35 36.27
CA ASP A 724 9.16 15.63 36.42
C ASP A 724 9.32 16.37 35.08
N LEU A 725 9.49 17.69 35.20
CA LEU A 725 9.84 18.56 34.07
C LEU A 725 11.33 18.42 33.73
N ASP A 726 11.67 18.50 32.44
CA ASP A 726 13.07 18.55 32.01
C ASP A 726 13.68 19.93 32.29
N LYS A 727 14.85 19.93 32.88
CA LYS A 727 15.63 21.16 33.05
C LYS A 727 16.62 21.27 31.88
N ILE A 728 16.44 22.27 31.03
CA ILE A 728 17.35 22.59 29.91
C ILE A 728 17.94 23.98 30.19
N GLY A 729 19.18 24.01 30.67
CA GLY A 729 19.80 25.27 31.16
C GLY A 729 19.08 25.82 32.37
N GLU A 730 18.58 27.06 32.27
CA GLU A 730 17.77 27.72 33.33
C GLU A 730 16.25 27.52 33.12
N SER A 731 15.81 26.92 32.02
CA SER A 731 14.41 26.76 31.68
C SER A 731 13.92 25.35 31.97
N PHE A 732 12.62 25.23 32.31
CA PHE A 732 11.94 23.93 32.40
C PHE A 732 11.10 23.68 31.18
N VAL A 733 11.22 22.50 30.63
CA VAL A 733 10.43 22.04 29.47
C VAL A 733 9.54 20.88 29.91
N ASP A 734 8.25 20.96 29.59
CA ASP A 734 7.29 19.92 29.90
C ASP A 734 7.19 18.89 28.73
N ASN A 735 7.96 17.82 28.87
CA ASN A 735 7.98 16.69 27.95
C ASN A 735 7.18 15.46 28.47
N ARG A 736 6.32 15.67 29.47
CA ARG A 736 5.42 14.63 29.99
C ARG A 736 4.34 14.33 28.92
N ASP A 737 3.99 13.09 28.73
CA ASP A 737 2.94 12.67 27.79
C ASP A 737 1.94 11.73 28.50
N ASP A 738 0.67 12.13 28.60
CA ASP A 738 -0.46 11.28 28.98
C ASP A 738 -1.71 11.73 28.21
N ASN A 739 -1.76 11.30 26.97
CA ASN A 739 -2.76 11.71 26.00
C ASN A 739 -3.69 10.55 25.64
N ARG A 740 -4.94 10.88 25.32
CA ARG A 740 -5.89 9.91 24.78
C ARG A 740 -6.58 10.46 23.55
N ALA A 741 -6.48 9.71 22.45
CA ALA A 741 -7.25 9.92 21.24
C ALA A 741 -8.38 8.88 21.18
N THR A 742 -9.62 9.33 20.99
CA THR A 742 -10.78 8.45 20.83
C THR A 742 -11.45 8.77 19.49
N ASN A 743 -11.57 7.76 18.65
CA ASN A 743 -12.27 7.82 17.37
C ASN A 743 -13.55 6.98 17.46
N VAL A 744 -14.70 7.57 17.11
CA VAL A 744 -15.99 6.91 17.06
C VAL A 744 -16.57 7.13 15.67
N LEU A 745 -16.79 6.05 14.94
CA LEU A 745 -17.49 6.04 13.66
C LEU A 745 -18.79 5.25 13.81
N LEU A 746 -19.91 5.90 13.46
CA LEU A 746 -21.22 5.27 13.34
C LEU A 746 -21.68 5.41 11.89
N SER A 747 -22.03 4.31 11.26
CA SER A 747 -22.60 4.28 9.90
C SER A 747 -23.92 3.54 9.92
N LEU A 748 -24.91 4.15 9.28
CA LEU A 748 -26.24 3.59 9.03
C LEU A 748 -26.42 3.54 7.51
N ASN A 749 -26.73 2.37 6.98
CA ASN A 749 -27.04 2.20 5.57
C ASN A 749 -28.42 1.57 5.43
N TYR A 750 -29.33 2.26 4.74
CA TYR A 750 -30.72 1.84 4.56
C TYR A 750 -31.13 1.87 3.09
N PRO A 751 -31.26 0.68 2.45
CA PRO A 751 -31.83 0.57 1.13
C PRO A 751 -33.35 0.67 1.20
N VAL A 752 -33.92 1.67 0.52
CA VAL A 752 -35.36 1.90 0.46
C VAL A 752 -35.80 2.04 -0.98
N THR A 753 -36.97 1.46 -1.30
CA THR A 753 -37.59 1.63 -2.61
C THR A 753 -38.85 2.50 -2.43
N PHE A 754 -38.81 3.66 -3.06
CA PHE A 754 -39.99 4.54 -3.09
C PHE A 754 -40.56 4.56 -4.50
N ARG A 755 -41.78 4.08 -4.66
CA ARG A 755 -42.38 3.80 -5.97
C ARG A 755 -41.45 2.86 -6.78
N THR A 756 -40.87 3.36 -7.85
CA THR A 756 -40.00 2.60 -8.76
C THR A 756 -38.53 2.96 -8.65
N ILE A 757 -38.20 3.92 -7.78
CA ILE A 757 -36.84 4.42 -7.59
C ILE A 757 -36.22 3.71 -6.38
N LYS A 758 -35.05 3.13 -6.57
CA LYS A 758 -34.28 2.52 -5.49
C LYS A 758 -33.35 3.58 -4.92
N HIS A 759 -33.50 3.87 -3.63
CA HIS A 759 -32.61 4.74 -2.90
C HIS A 759 -31.75 3.94 -1.95
N ASN A 760 -30.53 4.38 -1.75
CA ASN A 760 -29.68 3.94 -0.67
C ASN A 760 -29.33 5.15 0.18
N LEU A 761 -29.82 5.17 1.41
CA LEU A 761 -29.56 6.23 2.37
C LEU A 761 -28.39 5.80 3.25
N VAL A 762 -27.34 6.62 3.29
CA VAL A 762 -26.19 6.37 4.15
C VAL A 762 -26.00 7.58 5.05
N LEU A 763 -26.02 7.35 6.36
CA LEU A 763 -25.71 8.35 7.38
C LEU A 763 -24.43 7.93 8.09
N ASN A 764 -23.41 8.77 8.02
CA ASN A 764 -22.16 8.57 8.72
C ASN A 764 -21.95 9.67 9.76
N TYR A 765 -21.58 9.29 10.94
CA TYR A 765 -21.08 10.17 11.99
C TYR A 765 -19.68 9.73 12.38
N ASN A 766 -18.74 10.65 12.35
CA ASN A 766 -17.36 10.41 12.82
C ASN A 766 -16.97 11.49 13.81
N SER A 767 -16.33 11.08 14.91
CA SER A 767 -15.82 11.97 15.93
C SER A 767 -14.44 11.50 16.39
N VAL A 768 -13.46 12.38 16.30
CA VAL A 768 -12.14 12.19 16.88
C VAL A 768 -11.99 13.21 18.00
N THR A 769 -11.64 12.72 19.17
CA THR A 769 -11.43 13.57 20.36
C THR A 769 -10.05 13.27 20.94
N ASN A 770 -9.25 14.30 21.11
CA ASN A 770 -7.94 14.24 21.73
C ASN A 770 -7.97 14.94 23.09
N THR A 771 -7.49 14.26 24.12
CA THR A 771 -7.50 14.74 25.50
C THR A 771 -6.12 14.60 26.09
N ASP A 772 -5.58 15.68 26.61
CA ASP A 772 -4.43 15.67 27.49
C ASP A 772 -4.91 15.53 28.93
N LYS A 773 -4.54 14.45 29.59
CA LYS A 773 -4.95 14.20 30.98
C LYS A 773 -4.18 15.04 31.99
N LEU A 774 -3.02 15.54 31.58
CA LEU A 774 -2.16 16.40 32.40
C LEU A 774 -2.46 17.90 32.22
N LEU A 775 -3.50 18.25 31.49
CA LEU A 775 -3.79 19.63 31.06
C LEU A 775 -3.84 20.61 32.25
N ALA A 776 -4.35 20.16 33.41
CA ALA A 776 -4.44 20.99 34.62
C ALA A 776 -3.08 21.23 35.33
N ASP A 777 -2.11 20.34 35.10
CA ASP A 777 -0.81 20.31 35.78
C ASP A 777 0.35 20.63 34.83
N ARG A 778 0.03 21.18 33.63
CA ARG A 778 1.04 21.53 32.63
C ARG A 778 1.84 22.77 33.05
N ALA A 779 3.13 22.76 32.71
CA ALA A 779 3.98 23.92 32.89
C ALA A 779 3.49 25.11 32.04
N PRO A 780 3.70 26.36 32.52
CA PRO A 780 3.40 27.55 31.74
C PRO A 780 4.11 27.51 30.36
N GLY A 781 3.37 27.79 29.30
CA GLY A 781 3.89 27.76 27.93
C GLY A 781 3.80 26.39 27.23
N TYR A 782 3.33 25.35 27.90
CA TYR A 782 3.05 24.10 27.26
C TYR A 782 1.91 24.22 26.24
N PHE A 783 2.12 23.66 25.07
CA PHE A 783 1.13 23.65 23.99
C PHE A 783 0.71 22.23 23.63
N PHE A 784 -0.56 21.89 23.86
CA PHE A 784 -1.14 20.63 23.45
C PHE A 784 -1.63 20.71 22.00
N SER A 785 -0.98 20.02 21.08
CA SER A 785 -1.27 20.04 19.63
C SER A 785 -2.43 19.14 19.18
N GLY A 786 -3.08 18.40 20.08
CA GLY A 786 -4.16 17.46 19.75
C GLY A 786 -5.42 18.18 19.25
N SER A 787 -5.77 17.98 17.97
CA SER A 787 -6.97 18.52 17.35
C SER A 787 -8.16 17.56 17.46
N ASP A 788 -9.35 18.11 17.68
CA ASP A 788 -10.61 17.33 17.66
C ASP A 788 -11.30 17.51 16.32
N SER A 789 -12.02 16.49 15.86
CA SER A 789 -12.89 16.61 14.69
C SER A 789 -14.23 15.95 14.90
N LYS A 790 -15.27 16.55 14.30
CA LYS A 790 -16.60 15.97 14.24
C LYS A 790 -17.14 16.12 12.83
N SER A 791 -17.65 15.04 12.26
CA SER A 791 -18.30 15.11 10.95
C SER A 791 -19.58 14.30 10.93
N ILE A 792 -20.53 14.81 10.18
CA ILE A 792 -21.78 14.12 9.84
C ILE A 792 -21.95 14.19 8.34
N THR A 793 -22.27 13.07 7.70
CA THR A 793 -22.50 12.98 6.27
C THR A 793 -23.77 12.19 5.99
N LEU A 794 -24.66 12.79 5.23
CA LEU A 794 -25.83 12.13 4.67
C LEU A 794 -25.63 11.97 3.16
N SER A 795 -25.71 10.73 2.68
CA SER A 795 -25.61 10.41 1.26
C SER A 795 -26.89 9.70 0.81
N ILE A 796 -27.43 10.13 -0.32
CA ILE A 796 -28.60 9.54 -0.95
C ILE A 796 -28.22 9.13 -2.37
N ALA A 797 -27.99 7.84 -2.58
CA ALA A 797 -27.76 7.29 -3.90
C ALA A 797 -29.08 6.79 -4.47
N SER A 798 -29.48 7.30 -5.64
CA SER A 798 -30.76 6.98 -6.26
C SER A 798 -30.56 6.34 -7.62
N ARG A 799 -31.26 5.24 -7.84
CA ARG A 799 -31.29 4.53 -9.13
C ARG A 799 -32.69 4.59 -9.68
N PHE A 800 -32.83 5.29 -10.79
CA PHE A 800 -34.11 5.46 -11.50
C PHE A 800 -34.35 4.28 -12.44
N GLN A 801 -35.59 4.12 -12.89
CA GLN A 801 -35.94 3.14 -13.95
C GLN A 801 -35.23 3.47 -15.27
N SER A 802 -35.05 4.75 -15.57
CA SER A 802 -34.15 5.20 -16.62
C SER A 802 -32.70 4.84 -16.28
N SER A 803 -31.80 4.92 -17.25
CA SER A 803 -30.36 4.71 -17.03
C SER A 803 -29.69 5.79 -16.16
N LEU A 804 -30.48 6.62 -15.48
CA LEU A 804 -30.01 7.69 -14.59
C LEU A 804 -29.69 7.13 -13.20
N ARG A 805 -28.53 7.51 -12.68
CA ARG A 805 -28.12 7.31 -11.30
C ARG A 805 -27.69 8.65 -10.74
N THR A 806 -28.12 8.99 -9.56
CA THR A 806 -27.73 10.24 -8.87
C THR A 806 -27.24 9.93 -7.47
N MET A 807 -26.37 10.80 -6.97
CA MET A 807 -25.89 10.76 -5.60
C MET A 807 -25.88 12.19 -5.05
N LEU A 808 -26.65 12.41 -4.01
CA LEU A 808 -26.66 13.64 -3.24
C LEU A 808 -25.88 13.39 -1.95
N ASN A 809 -24.92 14.24 -1.66
CA ASN A 809 -24.15 14.22 -0.43
C ASN A 809 -24.30 15.56 0.29
N VAL A 810 -24.62 15.49 1.57
CA VAL A 810 -24.62 16.66 2.46
C VAL A 810 -23.72 16.32 3.63
N SER A 811 -22.70 17.13 3.87
CA SER A 811 -21.82 16.93 5.01
C SER A 811 -21.52 18.22 5.76
N SER A 812 -21.28 18.05 7.05
CA SER A 812 -20.75 19.09 7.92
C SER A 812 -19.57 18.49 8.68
N MET A 813 -18.46 19.18 8.68
CA MET A 813 -17.25 18.81 9.43
C MET A 813 -16.76 20.02 10.21
N ASP A 814 -16.48 19.83 11.47
CA ASP A 814 -15.82 20.79 12.33
C ASP A 814 -14.48 20.20 12.79
N LEU A 815 -13.42 20.97 12.60
CA LEU A 815 -12.09 20.69 13.08
C LEU A 815 -11.71 21.73 14.11
N LEU A 816 -11.41 21.29 15.33
CA LEU A 816 -11.00 22.15 16.44
C LEU A 816 -9.49 22.03 16.57
N ILE A 817 -8.78 23.07 16.16
CA ILE A 817 -7.32 23.15 16.20
C ILE A 817 -6.92 23.94 17.44
N PRO A 818 -6.06 23.38 18.31
CA PRO A 818 -5.51 24.15 19.42
C PRO A 818 -4.59 25.25 18.90
N SER A 819 -4.63 26.38 19.55
CA SER A 819 -3.73 27.53 19.33
C SER A 819 -3.48 28.26 20.65
N LEU A 820 -2.48 29.10 20.71
CA LEU A 820 -2.25 29.96 21.86
C LEU A 820 -2.97 31.30 21.65
N ASP A 821 -3.58 31.80 22.72
CA ASP A 821 -4.07 33.17 22.76
C ASP A 821 -2.91 34.17 23.03
N MET A 822 -3.22 35.45 23.03
CA MET A 822 -2.21 36.50 23.29
C MET A 822 -1.59 36.48 24.72
N VAL A 823 -2.16 35.71 25.62
CA VAL A 823 -1.72 35.55 27.02
C VAL A 823 -1.00 34.20 27.20
N GLY A 824 -0.96 33.34 26.13
CA GLY A 824 -0.29 32.05 26.20
C GLY A 824 -1.19 30.88 26.63
N ASN A 825 -2.53 31.07 26.74
CA ASN A 825 -3.43 29.99 27.06
C ASN A 825 -3.81 29.20 25.80
N THR A 826 -3.95 27.89 25.92
CA THR A 826 -4.42 27.04 24.82
C THR A 826 -5.90 27.25 24.58
N ILE A 827 -6.25 27.75 23.42
CA ILE A 827 -7.63 27.88 22.92
C ILE A 827 -7.85 26.93 21.75
N LYS A 828 -9.10 26.48 21.54
CA LYS A 828 -9.44 25.65 20.38
C LYS A 828 -10.18 26.48 19.34
N ASN A 829 -9.57 26.65 18.21
CA ASN A 829 -10.12 27.37 17.08
C ASN A 829 -10.88 26.39 16.17
N THR A 830 -12.07 26.78 15.74
CA THR A 830 -12.90 25.90 14.92
C THR A 830 -12.79 26.28 13.44
N ILE A 831 -12.44 25.31 12.61
CA ILE A 831 -12.56 25.39 11.16
C ILE A 831 -13.72 24.49 10.76
N SER A 832 -14.69 25.08 10.06
CA SER A 832 -15.91 24.35 9.68
C SER A 832 -16.01 24.23 8.17
N TRP A 833 -16.34 23.03 7.69
CA TRP A 833 -16.67 22.76 6.29
C TRP A 833 -18.12 22.28 6.20
N LYS A 834 -18.88 22.92 5.32
CA LYS A 834 -20.21 22.45 4.95
C LYS A 834 -20.21 22.15 3.47
N THR A 835 -20.57 20.93 3.10
CA THR A 835 -20.51 20.45 1.72
C THR A 835 -21.88 20.02 1.25
N LEU A 836 -22.24 20.47 0.05
CA LEU A 836 -23.39 19.97 -0.71
C LEU A 836 -22.84 19.46 -2.05
N GLY A 837 -22.98 18.17 -2.32
CA GLY A 837 -22.51 17.54 -3.55
C GLY A 837 -23.65 16.83 -4.29
N LEU A 838 -23.76 17.06 -5.58
CA LEU A 838 -24.68 16.36 -6.47
C LEU A 838 -23.88 15.74 -7.61
N ASN A 839 -23.96 14.43 -7.75
CA ASN A 839 -23.36 13.70 -8.86
C ASN A 839 -24.41 12.96 -9.63
N GLY A 840 -24.26 12.89 -10.95
CA GLY A 840 -25.15 12.17 -11.83
C GLY A 840 -24.38 11.33 -12.84
N LYS A 841 -24.91 10.16 -13.14
CA LYS A 841 -24.45 9.33 -14.25
C LYS A 841 -25.67 8.95 -15.08
N TYR A 842 -25.60 9.23 -16.37
CA TYR A 842 -26.63 8.88 -17.35
C TYR A 842 -26.03 8.03 -18.45
N SER A 843 -26.54 6.82 -18.62
CA SER A 843 -26.10 5.91 -19.66
C SER A 843 -27.05 5.95 -20.86
N LEU A 844 -26.49 6.19 -22.03
CA LEU A 844 -27.17 6.17 -23.33
C LEU A 844 -26.85 4.84 -24.03
N PRO A 845 -27.63 3.76 -23.80
CA PRO A 845 -27.25 2.43 -24.28
C PRO A 845 -27.15 2.34 -25.79
N LYS A 846 -28.05 3.03 -26.53
CA LYS A 846 -28.04 3.06 -28.00
C LYS A 846 -26.78 3.68 -28.57
N ASN A 847 -26.23 4.68 -27.88
CA ASN A 847 -25.07 5.44 -28.37
C ASN A 847 -23.78 4.98 -27.70
N LYS A 848 -23.83 3.97 -26.84
CA LYS A 848 -22.66 3.46 -26.08
C LYS A 848 -21.91 4.58 -25.32
N ILE A 849 -22.64 5.59 -24.85
CA ILE A 849 -22.09 6.74 -24.15
C ILE A 849 -22.59 6.73 -22.70
N ASN A 850 -21.68 6.95 -21.77
CA ASN A 850 -22.00 7.27 -20.39
C ASN A 850 -21.60 8.71 -20.11
N LEU A 851 -22.56 9.52 -19.73
CA LEU A 851 -22.33 10.89 -19.31
C LEU A 851 -22.25 10.93 -17.79
N THR A 852 -21.28 11.65 -17.28
CA THR A 852 -21.13 11.91 -15.85
C THR A 852 -21.10 13.42 -15.62
N GLY A 853 -21.75 13.88 -14.57
CA GLY A 853 -21.70 15.26 -14.16
C GLY A 853 -21.69 15.35 -12.64
N GLY A 854 -21.01 16.34 -12.13
CA GLY A 854 -20.93 16.59 -10.69
C GLY A 854 -20.84 18.09 -10.41
N PHE A 855 -21.49 18.45 -9.33
CA PHE A 855 -21.38 19.78 -8.75
C PHE A 855 -21.16 19.62 -7.26
N SER A 856 -20.21 20.34 -6.69
CA SER A 856 -20.11 20.47 -5.24
C SER A 856 -19.92 21.93 -4.84
N TYR A 857 -20.60 22.27 -3.76
CA TYR A 857 -20.46 23.52 -3.05
C TYR A 857 -19.89 23.23 -1.67
N ILE A 858 -18.77 23.85 -1.34
CA ILE A 858 -18.09 23.70 -0.06
C ILE A 858 -17.94 25.10 0.52
N ARG A 859 -18.52 25.29 1.71
CA ARG A 859 -18.28 26.50 2.48
C ARG A 859 -17.31 26.18 3.58
N ASN A 860 -16.15 26.82 3.52
CA ASN A 860 -15.11 26.73 4.53
C ASN A 860 -15.13 28.00 5.36
N LYS A 861 -15.20 27.85 6.67
CA LYS A 861 -15.05 28.94 7.63
C LYS A 861 -13.86 28.64 8.52
N SER A 862 -12.80 29.42 8.35
CA SER A 862 -11.65 29.44 9.25
C SER A 862 -11.74 30.65 10.22
N LEU A 863 -10.72 30.83 11.03
CA LEU A 863 -10.67 31.93 12.03
C LEU A 863 -10.86 33.31 11.44
N THR A 864 -10.19 33.55 10.32
CA THR A 864 -10.07 34.91 9.72
C THR A 864 -10.79 35.01 8.38
N THR A 865 -11.10 33.86 7.76
CA THR A 865 -11.60 33.86 6.40
C THR A 865 -12.81 32.93 6.27
N VAL A 866 -13.74 33.34 5.41
CA VAL A 866 -14.83 32.51 4.96
C VAL A 866 -14.70 32.40 3.45
N SER A 867 -14.65 31.18 2.95
CA SER A 867 -14.54 30.92 1.51
C SER A 867 -15.62 29.92 1.06
N SER A 868 -16.11 30.19 -0.14
CA SER A 868 -17.05 29.31 -0.84
C SER A 868 -16.32 28.72 -2.04
N ILE A 869 -16.27 27.40 -2.13
CA ILE A 869 -15.64 26.66 -3.20
C ILE A 869 -16.72 25.97 -4.02
N PHE A 870 -16.69 26.24 -5.32
CA PHE A 870 -17.57 25.61 -6.30
C PHE A 870 -16.73 24.68 -7.18
N ASP A 871 -17.08 23.41 -7.23
CA ASP A 871 -16.40 22.42 -8.05
C ASP A 871 -17.39 21.81 -9.04
N PHE A 872 -17.09 21.95 -10.33
CA PHE A 872 -17.86 21.42 -11.44
C PHE A 872 -17.06 20.34 -12.14
N ARG A 873 -17.69 19.23 -12.40
CA ARG A 873 -17.10 18.10 -13.13
C ARG A 873 -18.05 17.64 -14.20
N ALA A 874 -17.51 17.37 -15.36
CA ALA A 874 -18.24 16.78 -16.46
C ALA A 874 -17.35 15.73 -17.14
N GLY A 875 -17.98 14.65 -17.59
CA GLY A 875 -17.24 13.60 -18.29
C GLY A 875 -18.15 12.80 -19.21
N ALA A 876 -17.54 12.18 -20.17
CA ALA A 876 -18.18 11.29 -21.11
C ALA A 876 -17.29 10.09 -21.38
N ASP A 877 -17.82 8.88 -21.22
CA ASP A 877 -17.18 7.65 -21.63
C ASP A 877 -17.89 7.17 -22.89
N TYR A 878 -17.15 6.97 -23.95
CA TYR A 878 -17.64 6.44 -25.23
C TYR A 878 -17.08 5.06 -25.48
N GLN A 879 -17.95 4.06 -25.56
CA GLN A 879 -17.58 2.71 -25.93
C GLN A 879 -17.56 2.58 -27.47
N LEU A 880 -16.38 2.81 -28.06
CA LEU A 880 -16.19 2.75 -29.50
C LEU A 880 -16.47 1.32 -30.04
N ARG A 881 -15.89 0.33 -29.37
CA ARG A 881 -16.12 -1.11 -29.56
C ARG A 881 -16.37 -1.76 -28.21
N GLN A 882 -16.68 -3.06 -28.14
CA GLN A 882 -16.84 -3.78 -26.88
C GLN A 882 -15.57 -3.76 -26.03
N ASP A 883 -14.44 -3.73 -26.71
CA ASP A 883 -13.09 -3.79 -26.18
C ASP A 883 -12.40 -2.41 -26.06
N ILE A 884 -12.96 -1.33 -26.66
CA ILE A 884 -12.35 -0.01 -26.69
C ILE A 884 -13.27 1.01 -26.04
N VAL A 885 -12.74 1.69 -25.02
CA VAL A 885 -13.40 2.81 -24.34
C VAL A 885 -12.51 4.06 -24.41
N LEU A 886 -13.10 5.15 -24.83
CA LEU A 886 -12.54 6.49 -24.76
C LEU A 886 -13.26 7.25 -23.65
N ALA A 887 -12.53 7.88 -22.75
CA ALA A 887 -13.13 8.71 -21.73
C ALA A 887 -12.49 10.10 -21.73
N PHE A 888 -13.35 11.08 -21.56
CA PHE A 888 -12.98 12.47 -21.41
C PHE A 888 -13.61 13.02 -20.13
N SER A 889 -12.86 13.74 -19.34
CA SER A 889 -13.40 14.46 -18.18
C SER A 889 -12.73 15.81 -18.00
N GLY A 890 -13.53 16.77 -17.55
CA GLY A 890 -13.09 18.11 -17.20
C GLY A 890 -13.52 18.46 -15.79
N GLN A 891 -12.70 19.24 -15.11
CA GLN A 891 -12.95 19.77 -13.79
C GLN A 891 -12.64 21.25 -13.76
N LEU A 892 -13.47 21.99 -13.07
CA LEU A 892 -13.31 23.42 -12.84
C LEU A 892 -13.59 23.73 -11.38
N GLN A 893 -12.67 24.32 -10.67
CA GLN A 893 -12.85 24.75 -9.30
C GLN A 893 -12.68 26.27 -9.18
N ALA A 894 -13.70 26.91 -8.65
CA ALA A 894 -13.70 28.34 -8.37
C ALA A 894 -13.81 28.56 -6.85
N VAL A 895 -13.06 29.52 -6.35
CA VAL A 895 -13.08 29.92 -4.95
C VAL A 895 -13.51 31.37 -4.85
N ILE A 896 -14.49 31.63 -3.99
CA ILE A 896 -14.91 32.98 -3.61
C ILE A 896 -14.50 33.18 -2.15
N ASN A 897 -13.62 34.10 -1.90
CA ASN A 897 -13.35 34.56 -0.54
C ASN A 897 -14.48 35.53 -0.15
N GLU A 898 -15.40 35.07 0.74
CA GLU A 898 -16.53 35.87 1.19
C GLU A 898 -16.11 37.10 2.01
N THR A 899 -14.93 37.05 2.62
CA THR A 899 -14.39 38.14 3.45
C THR A 899 -13.83 39.27 2.61
N SER A 900 -13.00 38.94 1.59
CA SER A 900 -12.40 39.93 0.68
C SER A 900 -13.26 40.18 -0.56
N LYS A 901 -14.31 39.40 -0.80
CA LYS A 901 -15.15 39.40 -2.01
C LYS A 901 -14.37 39.10 -3.30
N GLU A 902 -13.22 38.48 -3.20
CA GLU A 902 -12.41 38.09 -4.33
C GLU A 902 -12.86 36.75 -4.92
N PHE A 903 -12.94 36.71 -6.24
CA PHE A 903 -13.16 35.50 -7.02
C PHE A 903 -11.84 35.04 -7.63
N LYS A 904 -11.50 33.77 -7.45
CA LYS A 904 -10.32 33.16 -8.05
C LYS A 904 -10.69 31.81 -8.68
N LEU A 905 -10.29 31.64 -9.94
CA LEU A 905 -10.28 30.29 -10.54
C LEU A 905 -9.08 29.56 -9.97
N ASN A 906 -9.34 28.58 -9.10
CA ASN A 906 -8.28 27.89 -8.34
C ASN A 906 -7.63 26.79 -9.16
N THR A 907 -8.44 25.89 -9.69
CA THR A 907 -7.94 24.79 -10.51
C THR A 907 -8.85 24.52 -11.70
N SER A 908 -8.24 24.21 -12.82
CA SER A 908 -8.92 23.64 -13.98
C SER A 908 -8.14 22.43 -14.47
N GLY A 909 -8.83 21.40 -14.90
CA GLY A 909 -8.15 20.18 -15.33
C GLY A 909 -8.93 19.47 -16.42
N ILE A 910 -8.19 18.85 -17.33
CA ILE A 910 -8.71 18.00 -18.38
C ILE A 910 -7.97 16.66 -18.29
N LEU A 911 -8.74 15.58 -18.34
CA LEU A 911 -8.24 14.22 -18.40
C LEU A 911 -8.85 13.51 -19.61
N MET A 912 -8.01 12.99 -20.47
CA MET A 912 -8.37 12.06 -21.53
C MET A 912 -7.83 10.69 -21.19
N SER A 913 -8.62 9.65 -21.41
CA SER A 913 -8.15 8.29 -21.24
C SER A 913 -8.66 7.40 -22.36
N PHE A 914 -7.83 6.43 -22.70
CA PHE A 914 -8.09 5.38 -23.66
C PHE A 914 -7.90 4.04 -22.95
N ARG A 915 -8.83 3.14 -23.15
CA ARG A 915 -8.75 1.77 -22.64
C ARG A 915 -9.03 0.78 -23.77
N TYR A 916 -8.14 -0.17 -23.92
CA TYR A 916 -8.30 -1.30 -24.82
C TYR A 916 -8.14 -2.61 -24.05
N ASN A 917 -9.13 -3.49 -24.13
CA ASN A 917 -9.09 -4.84 -23.58
C ASN A 917 -9.11 -5.83 -24.72
N PHE A 918 -8.25 -6.83 -24.74
CA PHE A 918 -8.16 -7.84 -25.79
C PHE A 918 -8.01 -9.26 -25.25
#